data_a02ddbcb1dabdc3d55afb19405bf98ba
#
_entry.id   a02ddbcb1dabdc3d55afb19405bf98ba
#
_cell.length_a   1.000
_cell.length_b   1.000
_cell.length_c   1.000
_cell.angle_alpha   90.00
_cell.angle_beta   90.00
_cell.angle_gamma   90.00
#
_symmetry.space_group_name_H-M   'P 1'
#
loop_
_entity.id
_entity.type
_entity.pdbx_description
1 polymer ?
#
loop_
_entity_poly.entity_id
_entity_poly.type
_entity_poly.pdbx_seq_one_letter_code
_entity_poly.pdbx_strand_id
1 'polypeptide(L)'
;MSRKTPIQRYRNIGISAHIDAGKTTTTERILFYTGVNHKIGETHEGSATMDWMEQEQERGITITSAATTAFWRGMEHQYDEHRINIIDTPGHVDFTIEVERSMRVLDGACMVYCAVGGVQPQSETVWRQANKYGVPRLAFVNKMDRTGANFFKVYEQMRTRLKANPVPIVIPIGAEDTFKGVIDLTKMKGIIWDEASQGTKFDYIDVPAEMAEEAAKWRENLVEAAAEANEELMNKYLEDGELTEQEIDKGIRLRTIAGEIQPMLCGTAFKNKGVQRMLDAVIDYLPSPVDIPPMEGTDDEGNVVTRKADDSEKLAALAFKLMTDPFVGQLTFIRVYSGVLKSGDTVFNPIKGKKERIGRILQMHANNRAELKEVVAGDIAAVVGLKDVTTGETLCDVGDHVLLEKMEFPEPVISQAVEPKSKADQEKMGIALSRLAAEDPSFRVHSDEESGQTIISGMGELHLEVLVDRMRREFNVEANVGKPQVAYRETIRKTCEEVEGKFVKQSGGRGQYGHVVLKLEPLEPGSGYEFVDAIKGGVVPREFIPAVDKGIQETLPAGVVAGYPVVDVKVTLFFGSYHDVDSNENAFKMAGSMAFKEGMRKASPVLLEPMMHVEVETPEDYAGTVMGDLSSRRGMVQGMDDIPGGGKNIKAEVPLAEMFGYATSLRSQTQGRATYTMEFKQYAEAPRNVAEEVIAARGK
;
A
#
# COMPACT_ATOMS: atom_id res chain seq x y z
N MET A 1 8.99 6.02 -34.03
CA MET A 1 9.06 4.56 -34.28
C MET A 1 7.73 3.95 -33.88
N SER A 2 7.24 2.93 -34.62
CA SER A 2 6.00 2.26 -34.24
C SER A 2 6.22 1.41 -32.98
N ARG A 3 5.24 1.39 -32.06
CA ARG A 3 5.24 0.51 -30.89
C ARG A 3 5.46 -0.94 -31.33
N LYS A 4 6.27 -1.68 -30.58
CA LYS A 4 6.45 -3.13 -30.83
C LYS A 4 5.21 -3.92 -30.45
N THR A 5 4.57 -3.56 -29.33
CA THR A 5 3.34 -4.18 -28.83
C THR A 5 2.25 -3.12 -28.79
N PRO A 6 1.08 -3.33 -29.42
CA PRO A 6 -0.06 -2.40 -29.29
C PRO A 6 -0.46 -2.22 -27.84
N ILE A 7 -0.85 -0.99 -27.46
CA ILE A 7 -1.20 -0.65 -26.08
C ILE A 7 -2.34 -1.51 -25.52
N GLN A 8 -3.26 -1.96 -26.36
CA GLN A 8 -4.36 -2.85 -25.98
C GLN A 8 -3.89 -4.22 -25.49
N ARG A 9 -2.65 -4.60 -25.80
CA ARG A 9 -2.03 -5.86 -25.39
C ARG A 9 -1.08 -5.71 -24.20
N TYR A 10 -1.08 -4.55 -23.55
CA TYR A 10 -0.38 -4.36 -22.27
C TYR A 10 -1.28 -4.78 -21.12
N ARG A 11 -0.69 -5.41 -20.11
CA ARG A 11 -1.31 -5.68 -18.82
C ARG A 11 -0.34 -5.30 -17.71
N ASN A 12 -0.66 -4.25 -16.97
CA ASN A 12 0.10 -3.84 -15.81
C ASN A 12 -0.60 -4.40 -14.58
N ILE A 13 -0.11 -5.50 -14.05
CA ILE A 13 -0.77 -6.26 -13.00
C ILE A 13 0.09 -6.35 -11.74
N GLY A 14 -0.58 -6.40 -10.60
CA GLY A 14 0.01 -6.72 -9.31
C GLY A 14 -0.38 -8.11 -8.86
N ILE A 15 0.55 -8.78 -8.20
CA ILE A 15 0.28 -10.02 -7.48
C ILE A 15 0.29 -9.68 -5.99
N SER A 16 -0.84 -9.85 -5.33
CA SER A 16 -1.03 -9.53 -3.91
C SER A 16 -1.65 -10.71 -3.16
N ALA A 17 -1.24 -10.89 -1.93
CA ALA A 17 -1.74 -11.97 -1.08
C ALA A 17 -1.42 -11.67 0.38
N HIS A 18 -2.10 -12.37 1.30
CA HIS A 18 -1.62 -12.45 2.68
C HIS A 18 -0.38 -13.36 2.77
N ILE A 19 0.30 -13.29 3.90
CA ILE A 19 1.47 -14.14 4.18
C ILE A 19 1.09 -15.61 4.04
N ASP A 20 1.97 -16.40 3.48
CA ASP A 20 1.80 -17.84 3.26
C ASP A 20 0.67 -18.27 2.31
N ALA A 21 0.04 -17.37 1.58
CA ALA A 21 -0.93 -17.76 0.54
C ALA A 21 -0.27 -18.38 -0.71
N GLY A 22 1.05 -18.30 -0.82
CA GLY A 22 1.81 -18.83 -1.95
C GLY A 22 1.99 -17.82 -3.09
N LYS A 23 2.04 -16.54 -2.75
CA LYS A 23 2.25 -15.44 -3.70
C LYS A 23 3.54 -15.62 -4.50
N THR A 24 4.67 -15.77 -3.82
CA THR A 24 6.00 -15.92 -4.45
C THR A 24 6.05 -17.16 -5.34
N THR A 25 5.51 -18.29 -4.87
CA THR A 25 5.42 -19.51 -5.69
C THR A 25 4.60 -19.29 -6.94
N THR A 26 3.45 -18.59 -6.84
CA THR A 26 2.61 -18.27 -7.99
C THR A 26 3.36 -17.38 -8.98
N THR A 27 4.05 -16.35 -8.51
CA THR A 27 4.84 -15.45 -9.34
C THR A 27 5.98 -16.20 -10.06
N GLU A 28 6.70 -17.06 -9.35
CA GLU A 28 7.77 -17.88 -9.95
C GLU A 28 7.24 -18.82 -11.04
N ARG A 29 6.03 -19.38 -10.88
CA ARG A 29 5.39 -20.19 -11.93
C ARG A 29 5.00 -19.35 -13.14
N ILE A 30 4.52 -18.14 -12.94
CA ILE A 30 4.25 -17.19 -14.03
C ILE A 30 5.54 -16.92 -14.83
N LEU A 31 6.64 -16.63 -14.15
CA LEU A 31 7.93 -16.36 -14.81
C LEU A 31 8.45 -17.60 -15.56
N PHE A 32 8.24 -18.78 -15.02
CA PHE A 32 8.60 -20.03 -15.70
C PHE A 32 7.77 -20.28 -16.96
N TYR A 33 6.43 -20.18 -16.88
CA TYR A 33 5.56 -20.45 -18.03
C TYR A 33 5.66 -19.39 -19.14
N THR A 34 6.03 -18.17 -18.79
CA THR A 34 6.26 -17.08 -19.76
C THR A 34 7.68 -17.10 -20.35
N GLY A 35 8.55 -18.01 -19.91
CA GLY A 35 9.90 -18.17 -20.44
C GLY A 35 10.92 -17.16 -19.92
N VAL A 36 10.57 -16.36 -18.89
CA VAL A 36 11.51 -15.45 -18.23
C VAL A 36 12.56 -16.25 -17.45
N ASN A 37 12.13 -17.31 -16.77
CA ASN A 37 13.00 -18.24 -16.05
C ASN A 37 13.04 -19.60 -16.75
N HIS A 38 14.21 -20.21 -16.83
CA HIS A 38 14.40 -21.56 -17.37
C HIS A 38 14.21 -22.66 -16.34
N LYS A 39 14.24 -22.31 -15.06
CA LYS A 39 14.03 -23.21 -13.91
C LYS A 39 13.00 -22.60 -12.98
N ILE A 40 12.28 -23.47 -12.29
CA ILE A 40 11.35 -23.07 -11.25
C ILE A 40 12.16 -22.67 -10.01
N GLY A 41 11.99 -21.42 -9.52
CA GLY A 41 12.51 -20.96 -8.26
C GLY A 41 11.60 -21.38 -7.09
N GLU A 42 12.19 -21.69 -5.95
CA GLU A 42 11.47 -22.06 -4.72
C GLU A 42 11.81 -21.11 -3.57
N THR A 43 10.78 -20.66 -2.86
CA THR A 43 10.90 -19.72 -1.74
C THR A 43 11.75 -20.34 -0.60
N HIS A 44 11.50 -21.61 -0.30
CA HIS A 44 12.20 -22.32 0.79
C HIS A 44 13.68 -22.59 0.52
N GLU A 45 14.06 -22.55 -0.75
CA GLU A 45 15.47 -22.73 -1.16
C GLU A 45 16.19 -21.38 -1.38
N GLY A 46 15.49 -20.25 -1.18
CA GLY A 46 16.04 -18.92 -1.42
C GLY A 46 16.38 -18.64 -2.89
N SER A 47 15.76 -19.38 -3.81
CA SER A 47 16.01 -19.29 -5.26
C SER A 47 14.96 -18.50 -6.03
N ALA A 48 14.02 -17.87 -5.34
CA ALA A 48 12.95 -17.06 -5.95
C ALA A 48 13.52 -15.79 -6.63
N THR A 49 13.18 -15.60 -7.89
CA THR A 49 13.75 -14.55 -8.75
C THR A 49 13.29 -13.15 -8.36
N MET A 50 12.02 -13.01 -7.92
CA MET A 50 11.45 -11.73 -7.53
C MET A 50 11.85 -11.29 -6.13
N ASP A 51 12.32 -12.21 -5.28
CA ASP A 51 12.87 -11.92 -3.95
C ASP A 51 14.38 -11.66 -4.09
N TRP A 52 14.74 -10.47 -4.54
CA TRP A 52 16.11 -10.10 -4.87
C TRP A 52 16.94 -9.66 -3.66
N MET A 53 16.29 -9.26 -2.57
CA MET A 53 16.99 -8.93 -1.33
C MET A 53 17.37 -10.19 -0.56
N GLU A 54 18.57 -10.22 -0.02
CA GLU A 54 19.04 -11.31 0.83
C GLU A 54 18.10 -11.57 2.02
N GLN A 55 17.58 -10.51 2.63
CA GLN A 55 16.61 -10.62 3.72
C GLN A 55 15.27 -11.24 3.30
N GLU A 56 14.82 -10.99 2.08
CA GLU A 56 13.61 -11.63 1.53
C GLU A 56 13.81 -13.14 1.42
N GLN A 57 14.96 -13.54 0.89
CA GLN A 57 15.33 -14.95 0.74
C GLN A 57 15.49 -15.66 2.10
N GLU A 58 16.15 -15.02 3.05
CA GLU A 58 16.35 -15.56 4.39
C GLU A 58 15.06 -15.70 5.19
N ARG A 59 14.17 -14.74 5.07
CA ARG A 59 12.89 -14.68 5.81
C ARG A 59 11.75 -15.40 5.11
N GLY A 60 11.89 -15.67 3.80
CA GLY A 60 10.84 -16.25 2.97
C GLY A 60 9.61 -15.34 2.78
N ILE A 61 9.79 -14.03 2.87
CA ILE A 61 8.72 -13.02 2.69
C ILE A 61 9.16 -11.94 1.71
N THR A 62 8.20 -11.39 0.96
CA THR A 62 8.44 -10.22 0.12
C THR A 62 8.43 -8.96 0.97
N ILE A 63 9.49 -8.18 0.89
CA ILE A 63 9.67 -6.92 1.65
C ILE A 63 9.45 -5.73 0.74
N THR A 64 10.05 -5.74 -0.46
CA THR A 64 9.91 -4.68 -1.44
C THR A 64 9.22 -5.18 -2.70
N SER A 65 8.46 -4.28 -3.35
CA SER A 65 7.86 -4.60 -4.65
C SER A 65 8.96 -4.79 -5.70
N ALA A 66 8.89 -5.87 -6.45
CA ALA A 66 9.73 -6.11 -7.61
C ALA A 66 8.89 -6.04 -8.89
N ALA A 67 9.46 -5.47 -9.94
CA ALA A 67 8.78 -5.35 -11.24
C ALA A 67 9.51 -6.16 -12.29
N THR A 68 8.77 -6.92 -13.09
CA THR A 68 9.32 -7.70 -14.19
C THR A 68 8.36 -7.69 -15.38
N THR A 69 8.93 -7.77 -16.58
CA THR A 69 8.16 -7.86 -17.83
C THR A 69 8.19 -9.28 -18.36
N ALA A 70 7.02 -9.79 -18.72
CA ALA A 70 6.81 -11.09 -19.33
C ALA A 70 5.91 -10.99 -20.57
N PHE A 71 5.95 -12.02 -21.41
CA PHE A 71 5.11 -12.10 -22.60
C PHE A 71 4.30 -13.38 -22.57
N TRP A 72 3.02 -13.30 -22.94
CA TRP A 72 2.12 -14.44 -22.92
C TRP A 72 1.24 -14.46 -24.17
N ARG A 73 1.02 -15.64 -24.72
CA ARG A 73 0.17 -15.89 -25.92
C ARG A 73 -1.02 -16.80 -25.65
N GLY A 74 -1.18 -17.25 -24.40
CA GLY A 74 -2.19 -18.22 -24.01
C GLY A 74 -1.68 -19.65 -23.88
N MET A 75 -2.44 -20.48 -23.18
CA MET A 75 -2.13 -21.91 -22.99
C MET A 75 -2.03 -22.66 -24.34
N GLU A 76 -2.84 -22.29 -25.32
CA GLU A 76 -2.92 -22.88 -26.65
C GLU A 76 -2.37 -21.95 -27.75
N HIS A 77 -1.63 -20.91 -27.37
CA HIS A 77 -1.17 -19.84 -28.27
C HIS A 77 -2.30 -19.17 -29.05
N GLN A 78 -3.48 -19.07 -28.43
CA GLN A 78 -4.70 -18.53 -29.03
C GLN A 78 -4.74 -16.99 -29.11
N TYR A 79 -3.86 -16.31 -28.36
CA TYR A 79 -3.76 -14.86 -28.40
C TYR A 79 -2.55 -14.39 -29.21
N ASP A 80 -2.64 -13.19 -29.74
CA ASP A 80 -1.45 -12.43 -30.10
C ASP A 80 -0.61 -12.14 -28.83
N GLU A 81 0.67 -11.92 -29.03
CA GLU A 81 1.58 -11.67 -27.91
C GLU A 81 1.15 -10.46 -27.08
N HIS A 82 0.91 -10.70 -25.80
CA HIS A 82 0.63 -9.68 -24.78
C HIS A 82 1.88 -9.42 -23.93
N ARG A 83 2.09 -8.15 -23.63
CA ARG A 83 3.14 -7.72 -22.71
C ARG A 83 2.55 -7.56 -21.33
N ILE A 84 3.06 -8.30 -20.37
CA ILE A 84 2.59 -8.30 -18.99
C ILE A 84 3.69 -7.74 -18.11
N ASN A 85 3.46 -6.58 -17.53
CA ASN A 85 4.31 -6.03 -16.47
C ASN A 85 3.75 -6.50 -15.13
N ILE A 86 4.57 -7.21 -14.38
CA ILE A 86 4.17 -7.84 -13.12
C ILE A 86 4.85 -7.11 -11.98
N ILE A 87 4.08 -6.63 -11.02
CA ILE A 87 4.58 -6.07 -9.77
C ILE A 87 4.20 -7.02 -8.64
N ASP A 88 5.22 -7.63 -8.03
CA ASP A 88 5.06 -8.48 -6.86
C ASP A 88 5.09 -7.62 -5.61
N THR A 89 4.03 -7.66 -4.79
CA THR A 89 3.86 -6.78 -3.63
C THR A 89 3.97 -7.54 -2.31
N PRO A 90 4.48 -6.90 -1.23
CA PRO A 90 4.50 -7.52 0.09
C PRO A 90 3.10 -7.88 0.59
N GLY A 91 3.02 -8.95 1.39
CA GLY A 91 1.80 -9.33 2.09
C GLY A 91 1.75 -8.87 3.55
N HIS A 92 2.84 -8.34 4.10
CA HIS A 92 2.94 -7.96 5.51
C HIS A 92 2.50 -6.51 5.74
N VAL A 93 1.74 -6.26 6.80
CA VAL A 93 1.16 -4.94 7.13
C VAL A 93 2.21 -3.86 7.39
N ASP A 94 3.40 -4.22 7.85
CA ASP A 94 4.49 -3.26 8.06
C ASP A 94 4.99 -2.65 6.74
N PHE A 95 4.71 -3.30 5.61
CA PHE A 95 5.08 -2.85 4.27
C PHE A 95 3.89 -2.32 3.46
N THR A 96 2.89 -1.79 4.13
CA THR A 96 1.67 -1.23 3.52
C THR A 96 1.97 -0.21 2.43
N ILE A 97 3.04 0.56 2.58
CA ILE A 97 3.46 1.56 1.59
C ILE A 97 3.81 0.93 0.23
N GLU A 98 4.44 -0.24 0.22
CA GLU A 98 4.77 -0.93 -1.03
C GLU A 98 3.49 -1.36 -1.77
N VAL A 99 2.47 -1.78 -1.02
CA VAL A 99 1.15 -2.11 -1.57
C VAL A 99 0.46 -0.86 -2.10
N GLU A 100 0.49 0.23 -1.36
CA GLU A 100 -0.08 1.54 -1.75
C GLU A 100 0.54 2.06 -3.06
N ARG A 101 1.87 2.03 -3.17
CA ARG A 101 2.59 2.41 -4.39
C ARG A 101 2.17 1.57 -5.59
N SER A 102 2.10 0.26 -5.37
CA SER A 102 1.73 -0.68 -6.43
C SER A 102 0.29 -0.44 -6.90
N MET A 103 -0.65 -0.36 -5.99
CA MET A 103 -2.06 -0.15 -6.33
C MET A 103 -2.30 1.16 -7.09
N ARG A 104 -1.49 2.17 -6.84
CA ARG A 104 -1.59 3.47 -7.52
C ARG A 104 -1.26 3.38 -9.01
N VAL A 105 -0.36 2.49 -9.40
CA VAL A 105 0.16 2.40 -10.78
C VAL A 105 -0.31 1.18 -11.56
N LEU A 106 -1.01 0.26 -10.91
CA LEU A 106 -1.55 -0.94 -11.55
C LEU A 106 -2.86 -0.64 -12.28
N ASP A 107 -3.06 -1.36 -13.38
CA ASP A 107 -4.33 -1.36 -14.10
C ASP A 107 -5.24 -2.50 -13.65
N GLY A 108 -4.65 -3.58 -13.16
CA GLY A 108 -5.36 -4.73 -12.62
C GLY A 108 -4.54 -5.46 -11.56
N ALA A 109 -5.17 -6.33 -10.80
CA ALA A 109 -4.52 -7.11 -9.77
C ALA A 109 -4.99 -8.56 -9.74
N CYS A 110 -4.06 -9.46 -9.41
CA CYS A 110 -4.34 -10.84 -9.07
C CYS A 110 -4.24 -11.00 -7.55
N MET A 111 -5.36 -11.29 -6.91
CA MET A 111 -5.43 -11.54 -5.48
C MET A 111 -5.32 -13.04 -5.22
N VAL A 112 -4.26 -13.46 -4.57
CA VAL A 112 -4.01 -14.86 -4.24
C VAL A 112 -4.52 -15.16 -2.84
N TYR A 113 -5.41 -16.15 -2.72
CA TYR A 113 -5.96 -16.63 -1.45
C TYR A 113 -5.50 -18.06 -1.20
N CYS A 114 -5.33 -18.41 0.07
CA CYS A 114 -5.08 -19.80 0.46
C CYS A 114 -6.41 -20.55 0.55
N ALA A 115 -6.52 -21.71 -0.10
CA ALA A 115 -7.72 -22.56 -0.05
C ALA A 115 -8.04 -23.05 1.37
N VAL A 116 -7.04 -23.13 2.25
CA VAL A 116 -7.20 -23.52 3.65
C VAL A 116 -7.48 -22.33 4.55
N GLY A 117 -6.60 -21.32 4.51
CA GLY A 117 -6.71 -20.12 5.35
C GLY A 117 -7.82 -19.15 4.94
N GLY A 118 -8.18 -19.14 3.67
CA GLY A 118 -9.22 -18.27 3.14
C GLY A 118 -8.87 -16.79 3.17
N VAL A 119 -9.87 -15.95 3.41
CA VAL A 119 -9.71 -14.50 3.55
C VAL A 119 -9.19 -14.17 4.94
N GLN A 120 -8.07 -13.48 5.00
CA GLN A 120 -7.43 -13.06 6.26
C GLN A 120 -7.41 -11.52 6.38
N PRO A 121 -7.09 -10.95 7.56
CA PRO A 121 -7.07 -9.49 7.76
C PRO A 121 -6.20 -8.74 6.77
N GLN A 122 -5.04 -9.28 6.43
CA GLN A 122 -4.17 -8.71 5.42
C GLN A 122 -4.82 -8.68 4.04
N SER A 123 -5.60 -9.70 3.70
CA SER A 123 -6.41 -9.72 2.48
C SER A 123 -7.43 -8.58 2.47
N GLU A 124 -8.07 -8.32 3.60
CA GLU A 124 -9.03 -7.22 3.76
C GLU A 124 -8.37 -5.84 3.57
N THR A 125 -7.18 -5.67 4.13
CA THR A 125 -6.42 -4.42 4.00
C THR A 125 -6.03 -4.15 2.54
N VAL A 126 -5.46 -5.13 1.87
CA VAL A 126 -5.10 -5.02 0.44
C VAL A 126 -6.34 -4.79 -0.42
N TRP A 127 -7.45 -5.44 -0.10
CA TRP A 127 -8.72 -5.26 -0.80
C TRP A 127 -9.26 -3.84 -0.68
N ARG A 128 -9.20 -3.24 0.52
CA ARG A 128 -9.57 -1.83 0.73
C ARG A 128 -8.70 -0.87 -0.08
N GLN A 129 -7.39 -1.14 -0.15
CA GLN A 129 -6.47 -0.33 -0.97
C GLN A 129 -6.80 -0.44 -2.46
N ALA A 130 -7.10 -1.64 -2.94
CA ALA A 130 -7.54 -1.84 -4.32
C ALA A 130 -8.87 -1.12 -4.61
N ASN A 131 -9.81 -1.11 -3.66
CA ASN A 131 -11.05 -0.33 -3.78
C ASN A 131 -10.78 1.17 -3.84
N LYS A 132 -9.87 1.69 -3.02
CA LYS A 132 -9.49 3.11 -2.99
C LYS A 132 -9.04 3.61 -4.37
N TYR A 133 -8.26 2.82 -5.08
CA TYR A 133 -7.76 3.15 -6.41
C TYR A 133 -8.62 2.62 -7.57
N GLY A 134 -9.73 1.97 -7.29
CA GLY A 134 -10.62 1.41 -8.30
C GLY A 134 -9.96 0.35 -9.19
N VAL A 135 -9.03 -0.43 -8.64
CA VAL A 135 -8.27 -1.43 -9.41
C VAL A 135 -9.13 -2.66 -9.67
N PRO A 136 -9.43 -2.98 -10.95
CA PRO A 136 -10.04 -4.25 -11.32
C PRO A 136 -9.19 -5.43 -10.89
N ARG A 137 -9.82 -6.52 -10.45
CA ARG A 137 -9.08 -7.65 -9.90
C ARG A 137 -9.73 -8.98 -10.20
N LEU A 138 -8.89 -10.01 -10.25
CA LEU A 138 -9.30 -11.40 -10.23
C LEU A 138 -8.77 -12.08 -8.97
N ALA A 139 -9.39 -13.18 -8.59
CA ALA A 139 -9.00 -13.97 -7.44
C ALA A 139 -8.46 -15.33 -7.88
N PHE A 140 -7.37 -15.75 -7.30
CA PHE A 140 -6.77 -17.08 -7.49
C PHE A 140 -6.69 -17.80 -6.15
N VAL A 141 -7.47 -18.86 -5.98
CA VAL A 141 -7.46 -19.70 -4.79
C VAL A 141 -6.38 -20.76 -4.94
N ASN A 142 -5.27 -20.53 -4.26
CA ASN A 142 -4.08 -21.37 -4.32
C ASN A 142 -4.07 -22.45 -3.23
N LYS A 143 -3.19 -23.42 -3.35
CA LYS A 143 -3.00 -24.51 -2.39
C LYS A 143 -4.21 -25.45 -2.28
N MET A 144 -4.88 -25.69 -3.39
CA MET A 144 -6.01 -26.64 -3.44
C MET A 144 -5.61 -28.10 -3.10
N ASP A 145 -4.31 -28.40 -3.13
CA ASP A 145 -3.76 -29.71 -2.77
C ASP A 145 -3.54 -29.91 -1.26
N ARG A 146 -3.70 -28.87 -0.46
CA ARG A 146 -3.50 -28.92 0.99
C ARG A 146 -4.69 -29.49 1.72
N THR A 147 -4.43 -30.21 2.82
CA THR A 147 -5.47 -30.71 3.74
C THR A 147 -6.32 -29.56 4.28
N GLY A 148 -7.62 -29.66 4.18
CA GLY A 148 -8.56 -28.62 4.56
C GLY A 148 -8.88 -27.61 3.46
N ALA A 149 -8.35 -27.79 2.24
CA ALA A 149 -8.63 -26.91 1.10
C ALA A 149 -10.12 -26.93 0.73
N ASN A 150 -10.70 -25.74 0.60
CA ASN A 150 -12.11 -25.58 0.24
C ASN A 150 -12.31 -24.28 -0.58
N PHE A 151 -12.51 -24.43 -1.87
CA PHE A 151 -12.73 -23.33 -2.80
C PHE A 151 -14.00 -22.53 -2.49
N PHE A 152 -15.11 -23.21 -2.21
CA PHE A 152 -16.40 -22.55 -1.98
C PHE A 152 -16.48 -21.84 -0.63
N LYS A 153 -15.69 -22.27 0.34
CA LYS A 153 -15.49 -21.52 1.59
C LYS A 153 -14.87 -20.16 1.32
N VAL A 154 -13.84 -20.11 0.49
CA VAL A 154 -13.18 -18.85 0.09
C VAL A 154 -14.16 -17.96 -0.69
N TYR A 155 -14.96 -18.56 -1.58
CA TYR A 155 -16.03 -17.88 -2.29
C TYR A 155 -16.99 -17.17 -1.33
N GLU A 156 -17.50 -17.84 -0.33
CA GLU A 156 -18.40 -17.26 0.67
C GLU A 156 -17.71 -16.21 1.55
N GLN A 157 -16.46 -16.41 1.93
CA GLN A 157 -15.69 -15.43 2.70
C GLN A 157 -15.43 -14.15 1.90
N MET A 158 -15.17 -14.25 0.61
CA MET A 158 -15.05 -13.07 -0.25
C MET A 158 -16.34 -12.25 -0.28
N ARG A 159 -17.49 -12.91 -0.33
CA ARG A 159 -18.80 -12.24 -0.31
C ARG A 159 -19.10 -11.59 1.05
N THR A 160 -18.82 -12.27 2.13
CA THR A 160 -19.18 -11.83 3.49
C THR A 160 -18.16 -10.87 4.09
N ARG A 161 -16.85 -11.15 3.99
CA ARG A 161 -15.79 -10.36 4.62
C ARG A 161 -15.31 -9.21 3.73
N LEU A 162 -15.17 -9.43 2.42
CA LEU A 162 -14.68 -8.42 1.49
C LEU A 162 -15.79 -7.61 0.83
N LYS A 163 -17.06 -8.02 1.00
CA LYS A 163 -18.19 -7.46 0.25
C LYS A 163 -17.99 -7.53 -1.26
N ALA A 164 -17.25 -8.54 -1.71
CA ALA A 164 -16.95 -8.79 -3.11
C ALA A 164 -18.11 -9.48 -3.82
N ASN A 165 -18.03 -9.50 -5.13
CA ASN A 165 -18.94 -10.25 -5.99
C ASN A 165 -18.14 -11.26 -6.84
N PRO A 166 -17.59 -12.33 -6.24
CA PRO A 166 -16.77 -13.29 -6.96
C PRO A 166 -17.63 -14.10 -7.93
N VAL A 167 -17.11 -14.31 -9.14
CA VAL A 167 -17.72 -15.13 -10.17
C VAL A 167 -16.75 -16.23 -10.58
N PRO A 168 -16.98 -17.48 -10.19
CA PRO A 168 -16.12 -18.59 -10.61
C PRO A 168 -16.07 -18.73 -12.13
N ILE A 169 -14.87 -18.69 -12.67
CA ILE A 169 -14.58 -19.01 -14.08
C ILE A 169 -14.24 -20.49 -14.21
N VAL A 170 -13.60 -21.01 -13.19
CA VAL A 170 -13.31 -22.44 -13.05
C VAL A 170 -13.81 -22.93 -11.70
N ILE A 171 -14.09 -24.22 -11.60
CA ILE A 171 -14.32 -24.91 -10.32
C ILE A 171 -13.33 -26.07 -10.19
N PRO A 172 -12.92 -26.45 -8.98
CA PRO A 172 -11.91 -27.49 -8.81
C PRO A 172 -12.48 -28.89 -9.09
N ILE A 173 -11.64 -29.74 -9.68
CA ILE A 173 -11.88 -31.19 -9.78
C ILE A 173 -11.18 -31.84 -8.59
N GLY A 174 -11.95 -32.16 -7.56
CA GLY A 174 -11.43 -32.66 -6.29
C GLY A 174 -10.86 -31.56 -5.40
N ALA A 175 -10.36 -31.98 -4.25
CA ALA A 175 -9.69 -31.13 -3.28
C ALA A 175 -8.69 -31.97 -2.48
N GLU A 176 -7.72 -31.34 -1.83
CA GLU A 176 -6.68 -32.03 -1.08
C GLU A 176 -5.90 -33.00 -1.98
N ASP A 177 -5.74 -34.24 -1.54
CA ASP A 177 -5.02 -35.29 -2.30
C ASP A 177 -5.69 -35.64 -3.63
N THR A 178 -6.98 -35.37 -3.77
CA THR A 178 -7.78 -35.67 -4.96
C THR A 178 -7.82 -34.54 -5.97
N PHE A 179 -7.21 -33.39 -5.67
CA PHE A 179 -7.17 -32.27 -6.60
C PHE A 179 -6.37 -32.60 -7.85
N LYS A 180 -7.05 -32.68 -9.00
CA LYS A 180 -6.47 -33.09 -10.28
C LYS A 180 -6.29 -31.95 -11.27
N GLY A 181 -7.23 -31.01 -11.25
CA GLY A 181 -7.34 -29.93 -12.20
C GLY A 181 -8.59 -29.13 -11.97
N VAL A 182 -9.08 -28.48 -13.00
CA VAL A 182 -10.26 -27.61 -12.93
C VAL A 182 -11.24 -27.90 -14.05
N ILE A 183 -12.51 -27.55 -13.82
CA ILE A 183 -13.50 -27.44 -14.90
C ILE A 183 -13.53 -25.98 -15.34
N ASP A 184 -13.18 -25.72 -16.59
CA ASP A 184 -13.33 -24.41 -17.21
C ASP A 184 -14.78 -24.21 -17.61
N LEU A 185 -15.49 -23.36 -16.89
CA LEU A 185 -16.92 -23.12 -17.09
C LEU A 185 -17.22 -22.36 -18.39
N THR A 186 -16.25 -21.68 -18.97
CA THR A 186 -16.41 -21.01 -20.26
C THR A 186 -16.48 -21.98 -21.41
N LYS A 187 -15.76 -23.09 -21.32
CA LYS A 187 -15.70 -24.17 -22.32
C LYS A 187 -16.53 -25.39 -21.97
N MET A 188 -16.90 -25.55 -20.71
CA MET A 188 -17.48 -26.79 -20.14
C MET A 188 -16.62 -28.01 -20.42
N LYS A 189 -15.32 -27.87 -20.17
CA LYS A 189 -14.31 -28.93 -20.26
C LYS A 189 -13.46 -28.92 -19.00
N GLY A 190 -13.01 -30.10 -18.59
CA GLY A 190 -11.98 -30.22 -17.57
C GLY A 190 -10.59 -29.97 -18.15
N ILE A 191 -9.71 -29.42 -17.34
CA ILE A 191 -8.30 -29.23 -17.66
C ILE A 191 -7.47 -29.99 -16.64
N ILE A 192 -6.64 -30.92 -17.10
CA ILE A 192 -5.74 -31.71 -16.27
C ILE A 192 -4.30 -31.41 -16.70
N TRP A 193 -3.48 -30.97 -15.76
CA TRP A 193 -2.05 -30.70 -16.00
C TRP A 193 -1.19 -31.93 -15.69
N ASP A 194 -0.21 -32.17 -16.54
CA ASP A 194 0.75 -33.27 -16.37
C ASP A 194 1.86 -32.89 -15.37
N GLU A 195 1.97 -33.63 -14.27
CA GLU A 195 2.99 -33.39 -13.25
C GLU A 195 4.42 -33.66 -13.74
N ALA A 196 4.61 -34.70 -14.60
CA ALA A 196 5.94 -35.05 -15.09
C ALA A 196 6.56 -33.96 -15.97
N SER A 197 5.74 -33.18 -16.66
CA SER A 197 6.16 -32.02 -17.46
C SER A 197 6.23 -30.71 -16.68
N GLN A 198 6.08 -30.72 -15.36
CA GLN A 198 5.97 -29.53 -14.53
C GLN A 198 4.81 -28.61 -14.97
N GLY A 199 3.71 -29.22 -15.42
CA GLY A 199 2.51 -28.51 -15.86
C GLY A 199 2.61 -27.85 -17.23
N THR A 200 3.69 -28.03 -17.96
CA THR A 200 3.82 -27.48 -19.33
C THR A 200 2.90 -28.17 -20.33
N LYS A 201 2.52 -29.41 -20.08
CA LYS A 201 1.54 -30.18 -20.84
C LYS A 201 0.24 -30.28 -20.07
N PHE A 202 -0.85 -30.18 -20.79
CA PHE A 202 -2.20 -30.32 -20.22
C PHE A 202 -3.12 -30.99 -21.24
N ASP A 203 -4.21 -31.61 -20.74
CA ASP A 203 -5.22 -32.24 -21.55
C ASP A 203 -6.61 -31.70 -21.20
N TYR A 204 -7.44 -31.51 -22.19
CA TYR A 204 -8.86 -31.29 -22.01
C TYR A 204 -9.60 -32.64 -21.85
N ILE A 205 -10.47 -32.71 -20.87
CA ILE A 205 -11.35 -33.86 -20.65
C ILE A 205 -12.81 -33.42 -20.63
N ASP A 206 -13.72 -34.34 -20.84
CA ASP A 206 -15.13 -34.05 -20.60
C ASP A 206 -15.37 -33.83 -19.11
N VAL A 207 -16.42 -33.06 -18.78
CA VAL A 207 -16.83 -32.87 -17.39
C VAL A 207 -17.11 -34.22 -16.75
N PRO A 208 -16.47 -34.55 -15.59
CA PRO A 208 -16.77 -35.81 -14.89
C PRO A 208 -18.25 -35.96 -14.58
N ALA A 209 -18.80 -37.15 -14.78
CA ALA A 209 -20.23 -37.38 -14.63
C ALA A 209 -20.77 -37.04 -13.23
N GLU A 210 -19.97 -37.28 -12.19
CA GLU A 210 -20.26 -36.92 -10.82
C GLU A 210 -20.32 -35.42 -10.53
N MET A 211 -19.74 -34.61 -11.41
CA MET A 211 -19.70 -33.15 -11.30
C MET A 211 -20.65 -32.44 -12.28
N ALA A 212 -21.39 -33.20 -13.09
CA ALA A 212 -22.23 -32.63 -14.13
C ALA A 212 -23.23 -31.59 -13.62
N GLU A 213 -23.90 -31.89 -12.51
CA GLU A 213 -24.91 -31.03 -11.87
C GLU A 213 -24.24 -29.76 -11.29
N GLU A 214 -23.15 -29.91 -10.56
CA GLU A 214 -22.39 -28.78 -10.00
C GLU A 214 -21.83 -27.89 -11.08
N ALA A 215 -21.23 -28.45 -12.12
CA ALA A 215 -20.72 -27.71 -13.26
C ALA A 215 -21.82 -26.94 -14.00
N ALA A 216 -22.99 -27.55 -14.20
CA ALA A 216 -24.14 -26.88 -14.80
C ALA A 216 -24.65 -25.71 -13.98
N LYS A 217 -24.71 -25.87 -12.65
CA LYS A 217 -25.09 -24.79 -11.72
C LYS A 217 -24.14 -23.59 -11.80
N TRP A 218 -22.85 -23.82 -11.78
CA TRP A 218 -21.86 -22.73 -11.80
C TRP A 218 -21.70 -22.14 -13.21
N ARG A 219 -21.92 -22.94 -14.27
CA ARG A 219 -22.03 -22.41 -15.62
C ARG A 219 -23.19 -21.43 -15.75
N GLU A 220 -24.36 -21.76 -15.22
CA GLU A 220 -25.52 -20.87 -15.21
C GLU A 220 -25.20 -19.56 -14.47
N ASN A 221 -24.57 -19.64 -13.31
CA ASN A 221 -24.10 -18.47 -12.56
C ASN A 221 -23.15 -17.58 -13.40
N LEU A 222 -22.22 -18.19 -14.11
CA LEU A 222 -21.28 -17.48 -14.98
C LEU A 222 -21.98 -16.80 -16.16
N VAL A 223 -22.89 -17.50 -16.83
CA VAL A 223 -23.63 -16.97 -17.98
C VAL A 223 -24.52 -15.80 -17.57
N GLU A 224 -25.23 -15.93 -16.45
CA GLU A 224 -26.02 -14.82 -15.89
C GLU A 224 -25.16 -13.60 -15.56
N ALA A 225 -24.00 -13.80 -14.93
CA ALA A 225 -23.07 -12.73 -14.61
C ALA A 225 -22.58 -12.01 -15.87
N ALA A 226 -22.28 -12.75 -16.94
CA ALA A 226 -21.90 -12.18 -18.23
C ALA A 226 -23.06 -11.44 -18.92
N ALA A 227 -24.27 -11.99 -18.85
CA ALA A 227 -25.46 -11.39 -19.46
C ALA A 227 -25.82 -10.04 -18.86
N GLU A 228 -25.57 -9.84 -17.56
CA GLU A 228 -25.83 -8.58 -16.86
C GLU A 228 -24.94 -7.42 -17.30
N ALA A 229 -23.95 -7.66 -18.15
CA ALA A 229 -23.03 -6.61 -18.61
C ALA A 229 -23.70 -5.56 -19.50
N ASN A 230 -24.64 -5.94 -20.37
CA ASN A 230 -25.40 -5.05 -21.23
C ASN A 230 -26.71 -5.66 -21.70
N GLU A 231 -27.55 -4.84 -22.34
CA GLU A 231 -28.86 -5.29 -22.85
C GLU A 231 -28.76 -6.32 -23.96
N GLU A 232 -27.77 -6.19 -24.85
CA GLU A 232 -27.56 -7.13 -25.96
C GLU A 232 -27.32 -8.56 -25.47
N LEU A 233 -26.43 -8.74 -24.50
CA LEU A 233 -26.13 -10.03 -23.90
C LEU A 233 -27.29 -10.57 -23.09
N MET A 234 -27.99 -9.69 -22.36
CA MET A 234 -29.17 -10.09 -21.57
C MET A 234 -30.30 -10.57 -22.47
N ASN A 235 -30.60 -9.86 -23.57
CA ASN A 235 -31.63 -10.27 -24.52
C ASN A 235 -31.32 -11.60 -25.15
N LYS A 236 -30.07 -11.80 -25.57
CA LYS A 236 -29.63 -13.07 -26.12
C LYS A 236 -29.76 -14.22 -25.13
N TYR A 237 -29.36 -14.01 -23.88
CA TYR A 237 -29.49 -14.99 -22.81
C TYR A 237 -30.97 -15.36 -22.55
N LEU A 238 -31.85 -14.36 -22.52
CA LEU A 238 -33.29 -14.59 -22.30
C LEU A 238 -33.95 -15.34 -23.47
N GLU A 239 -33.49 -15.11 -24.72
CA GLU A 239 -34.01 -15.78 -25.91
C GLU A 239 -33.48 -17.21 -26.05
N ASP A 240 -32.17 -17.37 -25.95
CA ASP A 240 -31.47 -18.63 -26.26
C ASP A 240 -31.21 -19.49 -24.98
N GLY A 241 -31.26 -18.90 -23.80
CA GLY A 241 -30.92 -19.55 -22.53
C GLY A 241 -29.43 -19.81 -22.31
N GLU A 242 -28.58 -19.35 -23.24
CA GLU A 242 -27.13 -19.60 -23.23
C GLU A 242 -26.38 -18.48 -23.98
N LEU A 243 -25.07 -18.36 -23.71
CA LEU A 243 -24.15 -17.48 -24.39
C LEU A 243 -22.95 -18.26 -24.93
N THR A 244 -22.36 -17.80 -26.01
CA THR A 244 -21.09 -18.38 -26.52
C THR A 244 -19.92 -18.05 -25.59
N GLU A 245 -18.82 -18.78 -25.73
CA GLU A 245 -17.58 -18.52 -24.97
C GLU A 245 -17.11 -17.07 -25.13
N GLN A 246 -17.09 -16.55 -26.35
CA GLN A 246 -16.69 -15.17 -26.64
C GLN A 246 -17.61 -14.14 -25.98
N GLU A 247 -18.91 -14.41 -25.96
CA GLU A 247 -19.89 -13.54 -25.31
C GLU A 247 -19.77 -13.55 -23.79
N ILE A 248 -19.50 -14.71 -23.21
CA ILE A 248 -19.19 -14.83 -21.76
C ILE A 248 -17.95 -14.03 -21.44
N ASP A 249 -16.87 -14.23 -22.16
CA ASP A 249 -15.60 -13.52 -21.91
C ASP A 249 -15.77 -12.02 -22.06
N LYS A 250 -16.52 -11.56 -23.05
CA LYS A 250 -16.83 -10.13 -23.25
C LYS A 250 -17.62 -9.56 -22.08
N GLY A 251 -18.67 -10.23 -21.63
CA GLY A 251 -19.52 -9.79 -20.54
C GLY A 251 -18.77 -9.76 -19.20
N ILE A 252 -18.02 -10.80 -18.91
CA ILE A 252 -17.19 -10.87 -17.70
C ILE A 252 -16.11 -9.79 -17.69
N ARG A 253 -15.44 -9.56 -18.82
CA ARG A 253 -14.46 -8.49 -18.97
C ARG A 253 -15.04 -7.12 -18.68
N LEU A 254 -16.17 -6.78 -19.30
CA LEU A 254 -16.83 -5.48 -19.11
C LEU A 254 -17.16 -5.23 -17.62
N ARG A 255 -17.71 -6.20 -16.93
CA ARG A 255 -18.07 -6.07 -15.53
C ARG A 255 -16.87 -6.10 -14.58
N THR A 256 -15.83 -6.84 -14.93
CA THR A 256 -14.57 -6.86 -14.16
C THR A 256 -13.87 -5.52 -14.21
N ILE A 257 -13.77 -4.93 -15.39
CA ILE A 257 -13.17 -3.59 -15.60
C ILE A 257 -13.99 -2.51 -14.89
N ALA A 258 -15.32 -2.64 -14.87
CA ALA A 258 -16.19 -1.74 -14.13
C ALA A 258 -16.13 -1.92 -12.60
N GLY A 259 -15.44 -2.95 -12.11
CA GLY A 259 -15.34 -3.24 -10.67
C GLY A 259 -16.58 -3.90 -10.07
N GLU A 260 -17.53 -4.34 -10.90
CA GLU A 260 -18.80 -4.94 -10.44
C GLU A 260 -18.65 -6.40 -9.98
N ILE A 261 -17.74 -7.14 -10.62
CA ILE A 261 -17.46 -8.54 -10.32
C ILE A 261 -15.96 -8.81 -10.26
N GLN A 262 -15.58 -9.94 -9.67
CA GLN A 262 -14.22 -10.44 -9.64
C GLN A 262 -14.19 -11.88 -10.13
N PRO A 263 -13.55 -12.15 -11.29
CA PRO A 263 -13.35 -13.51 -11.76
C PRO A 263 -12.58 -14.34 -10.73
N MET A 264 -13.04 -15.56 -10.47
CA MET A 264 -12.45 -16.42 -9.47
C MET A 264 -11.96 -17.72 -10.09
N LEU A 265 -10.70 -18.04 -9.87
CA LEU A 265 -10.03 -19.23 -10.34
C LEU A 265 -9.38 -19.96 -9.17
N CYS A 266 -8.90 -21.16 -9.43
CA CYS A 266 -8.19 -21.96 -8.41
C CYS A 266 -7.08 -22.80 -9.04
N GLY A 267 -6.22 -23.30 -8.17
CA GLY A 267 -5.15 -24.19 -8.55
C GLY A 267 -4.19 -24.48 -7.38
N THR A 268 -3.07 -25.03 -7.72
CA THR A 268 -1.94 -25.17 -6.80
C THR A 268 -0.64 -24.83 -7.55
N ALA A 269 -0.07 -23.69 -7.24
CA ALA A 269 1.15 -23.23 -7.87
C ALA A 269 2.32 -24.21 -7.59
N PHE A 270 2.43 -24.70 -6.38
CA PHE A 270 3.46 -25.66 -5.99
C PHE A 270 3.39 -26.96 -6.80
N LYS A 271 2.21 -27.47 -7.08
CA LYS A 271 1.98 -28.66 -7.90
C LYS A 271 1.80 -28.35 -9.39
N ASN A 272 2.07 -27.13 -9.82
CA ASN A 272 2.05 -26.71 -11.22
C ASN A 272 0.68 -26.86 -11.92
N LYS A 273 -0.41 -26.56 -11.22
CA LYS A 273 -1.78 -26.69 -11.72
C LYS A 273 -2.54 -25.36 -11.62
N GLY A 274 -3.09 -24.90 -12.73
CA GLY A 274 -4.02 -23.78 -12.76
C GLY A 274 -3.42 -22.41 -13.04
N VAL A 275 -2.12 -22.22 -12.95
CA VAL A 275 -1.47 -20.90 -13.12
C VAL A 275 -1.60 -20.39 -14.56
N GLN A 276 -1.43 -21.24 -15.56
CA GLN A 276 -1.58 -20.85 -16.97
C GLN A 276 -3.01 -20.39 -17.28
N ARG A 277 -4.02 -21.05 -16.70
CA ARG A 277 -5.41 -20.60 -16.87
C ARG A 277 -5.65 -19.24 -16.24
N MET A 278 -5.00 -18.94 -15.13
CA MET A 278 -5.02 -17.61 -14.54
C MET A 278 -4.36 -16.57 -15.47
N LEU A 279 -3.25 -16.89 -16.11
CA LEU A 279 -2.62 -16.00 -17.10
C LEU A 279 -3.55 -15.70 -18.29
N ASP A 280 -4.29 -16.70 -18.76
CA ASP A 280 -5.31 -16.49 -19.78
C ASP A 280 -6.41 -15.56 -19.29
N ALA A 281 -6.84 -15.71 -18.02
CA ALA A 281 -7.82 -14.82 -17.40
C ALA A 281 -7.32 -13.38 -17.26
N VAL A 282 -6.04 -13.17 -17.03
CA VAL A 282 -5.42 -11.83 -17.02
C VAL A 282 -5.63 -11.14 -18.38
N ILE A 283 -5.41 -11.87 -19.47
CA ILE A 283 -5.62 -11.34 -20.82
C ILE A 283 -7.09 -11.11 -21.09
N ASP A 284 -7.95 -12.09 -20.76
CA ASP A 284 -9.38 -12.04 -21.07
C ASP A 284 -10.13 -10.99 -20.26
N TYR A 285 -9.81 -10.78 -18.98
CA TYR A 285 -10.67 -10.05 -18.05
C TYR A 285 -10.06 -8.80 -17.45
N LEU A 286 -8.74 -8.69 -17.34
CA LEU A 286 -8.11 -7.49 -16.78
C LEU A 286 -7.85 -6.42 -17.84
N PRO A 287 -7.89 -5.13 -17.45
CA PRO A 287 -7.80 -4.05 -18.42
C PRO A 287 -6.40 -3.82 -18.97
N SER A 288 -6.35 -3.28 -20.17
CA SER A 288 -5.18 -2.60 -20.71
C SER A 288 -5.15 -1.13 -20.25
N PRO A 289 -4.05 -0.39 -20.48
CA PRO A 289 -3.99 1.04 -20.15
C PRO A 289 -5.07 1.91 -20.83
N VAL A 290 -5.62 1.48 -21.95
CA VAL A 290 -6.69 2.22 -22.66
C VAL A 290 -8.10 1.86 -22.18
N ASP A 291 -8.26 0.79 -21.42
CA ASP A 291 -9.55 0.36 -20.86
C ASP A 291 -9.89 1.05 -19.53
N ILE A 292 -8.91 1.69 -18.91
CA ILE A 292 -9.09 2.45 -17.68
C ILE A 292 -9.38 3.92 -18.00
N PRO A 293 -10.01 4.69 -17.08
CA PRO A 293 -10.24 6.11 -17.30
C PRO A 293 -8.93 6.85 -17.57
N PRO A 294 -8.93 7.92 -18.40
CA PRO A 294 -7.78 8.78 -18.59
C PRO A 294 -7.28 9.33 -17.27
N MET A 295 -5.95 9.48 -17.14
CA MET A 295 -5.35 10.01 -15.92
C MET A 295 -5.73 11.49 -15.73
N GLU A 296 -6.21 11.81 -14.54
CA GLU A 296 -6.52 13.18 -14.14
C GLU A 296 -5.39 13.80 -13.32
N GLY A 297 -5.18 15.08 -13.53
CA GLY A 297 -4.25 15.88 -12.77
C GLY A 297 -4.66 17.33 -12.77
N THR A 298 -3.83 18.21 -12.24
CA THR A 298 -4.06 19.65 -12.21
C THR A 298 -2.96 20.39 -12.94
N ASP A 299 -3.31 21.48 -13.63
CA ASP A 299 -2.34 22.38 -14.23
C ASP A 299 -1.77 23.39 -13.20
N ASP A 300 -0.92 24.33 -13.64
CA ASP A 300 -0.32 25.33 -12.77
C ASP A 300 -1.35 26.31 -12.17
N GLU A 301 -2.54 26.40 -12.75
CA GLU A 301 -3.64 27.26 -12.29
C GLU A 301 -4.64 26.50 -11.40
N GLY A 302 -4.42 25.20 -11.18
CA GLY A 302 -5.28 24.33 -10.40
C GLY A 302 -6.50 23.77 -11.15
N ASN A 303 -6.58 23.96 -12.47
CA ASN A 303 -7.63 23.37 -13.28
C ASN A 303 -7.40 21.88 -13.47
N VAL A 304 -8.50 21.11 -13.45
CA VAL A 304 -8.43 19.68 -13.75
C VAL A 304 -8.15 19.47 -15.23
N VAL A 305 -7.11 18.70 -15.52
CA VAL A 305 -6.72 18.29 -16.87
C VAL A 305 -6.63 16.78 -16.95
N THR A 306 -6.92 16.22 -18.12
CA THR A 306 -6.83 14.79 -18.37
C THR A 306 -5.74 14.47 -19.38
N ARG A 307 -5.14 13.28 -19.23
CA ARG A 307 -4.16 12.74 -20.18
C ARG A 307 -4.60 11.35 -20.58
N LYS A 308 -4.79 11.15 -21.89
CA LYS A 308 -5.10 9.83 -22.45
C LYS A 308 -3.85 8.97 -22.54
N ALA A 309 -4.01 7.67 -22.45
CA ALA A 309 -2.94 6.70 -22.67
C ALA A 309 -2.62 6.60 -24.17
N ASP A 310 -1.94 7.60 -24.69
CA ASP A 310 -1.59 7.77 -26.09
C ASP A 310 -0.15 8.30 -26.22
N ASP A 311 0.64 7.72 -27.11
CA ASP A 311 2.03 8.12 -27.35
C ASP A 311 2.14 9.53 -27.94
N SER A 312 1.11 10.02 -28.63
CA SER A 312 1.05 11.35 -29.21
C SER A 312 0.72 12.48 -28.21
N GLU A 313 0.25 12.12 -27.03
CA GLU A 313 -0.03 13.07 -25.95
C GLU A 313 1.25 13.65 -25.35
N LYS A 314 1.14 14.75 -24.62
CA LYS A 314 2.23 15.28 -23.82
C LYS A 314 2.56 14.35 -22.66
N LEU A 315 3.81 14.28 -22.31
CA LEU A 315 4.29 13.40 -21.25
C LEU A 315 3.64 13.68 -19.90
N ALA A 316 3.14 12.62 -19.29
CA ALA A 316 2.79 12.57 -17.87
C ALA A 316 3.20 11.21 -17.31
N ALA A 317 4.07 11.23 -16.33
CA ALA A 317 4.58 10.03 -15.67
C ALA A 317 4.61 10.22 -14.16
N LEU A 318 4.50 9.13 -13.44
CA LEU A 318 4.55 9.09 -11.97
C LEU A 318 5.77 8.29 -11.52
N ALA A 319 6.61 8.90 -10.70
CA ALA A 319 7.67 8.20 -9.98
C ALA A 319 7.07 7.53 -8.74
N PHE A 320 6.90 6.22 -8.79
CA PHE A 320 6.20 5.50 -7.72
C PHE A 320 7.12 4.74 -6.76
N LYS A 321 8.40 4.58 -7.13
CA LYS A 321 9.36 3.88 -6.28
C LYS A 321 10.80 4.34 -6.58
N LEU A 322 11.57 4.56 -5.53
CA LEU A 322 13.01 4.75 -5.59
C LEU A 322 13.72 3.53 -4.99
N MET A 323 14.84 3.18 -5.57
CA MET A 323 15.66 2.06 -5.09
C MET A 323 17.13 2.40 -5.30
N THR A 324 17.98 2.04 -4.36
CA THR A 324 19.43 2.15 -4.52
C THR A 324 19.98 0.82 -5.04
N ASP A 325 20.62 0.89 -6.19
CA ASP A 325 21.26 -0.26 -6.83
C ASP A 325 22.78 -0.17 -6.65
N PRO A 326 23.46 -1.28 -6.28
CA PRO A 326 24.91 -1.27 -6.04
C PRO A 326 25.75 -0.91 -7.26
N PHE A 327 25.23 -1.14 -8.48
CA PHE A 327 25.99 -0.98 -9.73
C PHE A 327 25.69 0.33 -10.47
N VAL A 328 24.42 0.75 -10.46
CA VAL A 328 23.97 1.92 -11.23
C VAL A 328 23.58 3.12 -10.35
N GLY A 329 23.58 2.95 -9.04
CA GLY A 329 23.16 3.98 -8.09
C GLY A 329 21.66 4.06 -7.92
N GLN A 330 21.10 5.25 -7.86
CA GLN A 330 19.68 5.44 -7.64
C GLN A 330 18.87 5.13 -8.89
N LEU A 331 17.91 4.22 -8.74
CA LEU A 331 16.89 3.88 -9.72
C LEU A 331 15.56 4.50 -9.32
N THR A 332 14.89 5.13 -10.26
CA THR A 332 13.53 5.65 -10.09
C THR A 332 12.59 4.89 -11.00
N PHE A 333 11.67 4.13 -10.41
CA PHE A 333 10.64 3.42 -11.16
C PHE A 333 9.52 4.38 -11.51
N ILE A 334 9.17 4.42 -12.79
CA ILE A 334 8.13 5.29 -13.32
C ILE A 334 7.05 4.50 -14.06
N ARG A 335 5.81 4.98 -13.98
CA ARG A 335 4.72 4.63 -14.88
C ARG A 335 4.47 5.81 -15.80
N VAL A 336 4.58 5.59 -17.11
CA VAL A 336 4.22 6.59 -18.13
C VAL A 336 2.72 6.46 -18.42
N TYR A 337 1.94 7.47 -18.09
CA TYR A 337 0.51 7.50 -18.35
C TYR A 337 0.17 8.04 -19.73
N SER A 338 0.93 9.01 -20.22
CA SER A 338 0.76 9.60 -21.55
C SER A 338 2.10 10.03 -22.13
N GLY A 339 2.16 10.10 -23.47
CA GLY A 339 3.35 10.50 -24.17
C GLY A 339 4.43 9.43 -24.21
N VAL A 340 5.61 9.83 -24.66
CA VAL A 340 6.80 8.97 -24.76
C VAL A 340 7.96 9.66 -24.04
N LEU A 341 8.65 8.90 -23.20
CA LEU A 341 9.87 9.35 -22.51
C LEU A 341 11.08 8.72 -23.17
N LYS A 342 12.03 9.55 -23.61
CA LYS A 342 13.28 9.10 -24.26
C LYS A 342 14.48 9.35 -23.36
N SER A 343 15.47 8.47 -23.47
CA SER A 343 16.79 8.70 -22.85
C SER A 343 17.38 10.02 -23.33
N GLY A 344 17.84 10.85 -22.40
CA GLY A 344 18.38 12.17 -22.70
C GLY A 344 17.36 13.31 -22.73
N ASP A 345 16.07 13.01 -22.62
CA ASP A 345 15.02 14.05 -22.55
C ASP A 345 15.13 14.89 -21.29
N THR A 346 14.67 16.13 -21.38
CA THR A 346 14.46 17.00 -20.23
C THR A 346 12.98 17.01 -19.89
N VAL A 347 12.67 16.75 -18.63
CA VAL A 347 11.29 16.73 -18.10
C VAL A 347 11.17 17.72 -16.94
N PHE A 348 9.94 18.03 -16.55
CA PHE A 348 9.66 18.97 -15.47
C PHE A 348 9.02 18.23 -14.28
N ASN A 349 9.52 18.55 -13.08
CA ASN A 349 8.94 18.10 -11.82
C ASN A 349 8.13 19.25 -11.22
N PRO A 350 6.77 19.23 -11.32
CA PRO A 350 5.94 20.34 -10.88
C PRO A 350 5.89 20.52 -9.36
N ILE A 351 6.19 19.48 -8.59
CA ILE A 351 6.24 19.56 -7.12
C ILE A 351 7.45 20.35 -6.66
N LYS A 352 8.63 20.07 -7.24
CA LYS A 352 9.88 20.74 -6.92
C LYS A 352 10.13 22.00 -7.74
N GLY A 353 9.34 22.23 -8.80
CA GLY A 353 9.55 23.34 -9.72
C GLY A 353 10.87 23.28 -10.49
N LYS A 354 11.41 22.09 -10.72
CA LYS A 354 12.73 21.88 -11.34
C LYS A 354 12.63 21.03 -12.60
N LYS A 355 13.55 21.28 -13.51
CA LYS A 355 13.79 20.43 -14.67
C LYS A 355 14.73 19.29 -14.29
N GLU A 356 14.45 18.11 -14.80
CA GLU A 356 15.26 16.91 -14.63
C GLU A 356 15.67 16.36 -16.00
N ARG A 357 16.88 15.87 -16.08
CA ARG A 357 17.37 15.19 -17.28
C ARG A 357 17.29 13.69 -17.10
N ILE A 358 16.67 13.02 -18.05
CA ILE A 358 16.57 11.57 -18.08
C ILE A 358 17.90 10.97 -18.52
N GLY A 359 18.48 10.14 -17.68
CA GLY A 359 19.66 9.36 -18.02
C GLY A 359 19.31 8.09 -18.78
N ARG A 360 19.87 6.97 -18.38
CA ARG A 360 19.55 5.68 -18.98
C ARG A 360 18.16 5.22 -18.52
N ILE A 361 17.45 4.53 -19.40
CA ILE A 361 16.17 3.89 -19.11
C ILE A 361 16.40 2.39 -19.14
N LEU A 362 15.97 1.69 -18.10
CA LEU A 362 16.14 0.26 -17.93
C LEU A 362 14.80 -0.45 -17.85
N GLN A 363 14.71 -1.57 -18.57
CA GLN A 363 13.64 -2.54 -18.41
C GLN A 363 14.16 -3.67 -17.51
N MET A 364 13.38 -4.01 -16.51
CA MET A 364 13.73 -5.07 -15.58
C MET A 364 13.16 -6.40 -16.10
N HIS A 365 14.05 -7.38 -16.29
CA HIS A 365 13.72 -8.77 -16.59
C HIS A 365 14.27 -9.64 -15.47
N ALA A 366 13.49 -9.85 -14.43
CA ALA A 366 13.96 -10.57 -13.26
C ALA A 366 15.28 -9.95 -12.73
N ASN A 367 16.38 -10.68 -12.76
CA ASN A 367 17.71 -10.20 -12.34
C ASN A 367 18.50 -9.51 -13.47
N ASN A 368 17.97 -9.50 -14.68
CA ASN A 368 18.61 -8.89 -15.84
C ASN A 368 18.04 -7.52 -16.13
N ARG A 369 18.87 -6.62 -16.60
CA ARG A 369 18.51 -5.26 -16.99
C ARG A 369 18.78 -5.08 -18.47
N ALA A 370 17.76 -4.65 -19.21
CA ALA A 370 17.89 -4.29 -20.61
C ALA A 370 17.79 -2.77 -20.75
N GLU A 371 18.71 -2.16 -21.47
CA GLU A 371 18.67 -0.73 -21.75
C GLU A 371 17.64 -0.43 -22.84
N LEU A 372 16.77 0.55 -22.58
CA LEU A 372 15.75 1.03 -23.51
C LEU A 372 16.11 2.43 -23.99
N LYS A 373 15.76 2.69 -25.24
CA LYS A 373 15.88 4.04 -25.82
C LYS A 373 14.72 4.94 -25.40
N GLU A 374 13.54 4.36 -25.23
CA GLU A 374 12.30 5.06 -24.89
C GLU A 374 11.33 4.18 -24.11
N VAL A 375 10.46 4.83 -23.34
CA VAL A 375 9.31 4.23 -22.68
C VAL A 375 8.05 4.87 -23.24
N VAL A 376 7.12 4.04 -23.67
CA VAL A 376 5.86 4.47 -24.29
C VAL A 376 4.72 4.58 -23.28
N ALA A 377 3.64 5.25 -23.65
CA ALA A 377 2.46 5.38 -22.80
C ALA A 377 1.92 4.01 -22.36
N GLY A 378 1.57 3.89 -21.09
CA GLY A 378 1.08 2.66 -20.49
C GLY A 378 2.16 1.70 -20.00
N ASP A 379 3.44 2.03 -20.15
CA ASP A 379 4.54 1.16 -19.75
C ASP A 379 5.18 1.59 -18.43
N ILE A 380 5.92 0.66 -17.85
CA ILE A 380 6.66 0.83 -16.59
C ILE A 380 8.14 0.57 -16.88
N ALA A 381 9.00 1.45 -16.39
CA ALA A 381 10.45 1.28 -16.51
C ALA A 381 11.19 1.93 -15.34
N ALA A 382 12.48 1.66 -15.23
CA ALA A 382 13.36 2.31 -14.28
C ALA A 382 14.25 3.35 -14.99
N VAL A 383 14.42 4.52 -14.37
CA VAL A 383 15.25 5.60 -14.87
C VAL A 383 16.44 5.82 -13.96
N VAL A 384 17.63 5.96 -14.56
CA VAL A 384 18.88 6.30 -13.87
C VAL A 384 19.16 7.77 -14.04
N GLY A 385 19.69 8.43 -13.02
CA GLY A 385 20.24 9.78 -13.12
C GLY A 385 19.32 10.91 -12.69
N LEU A 386 18.12 10.62 -12.15
CA LEU A 386 17.29 11.63 -11.51
C LEU A 386 17.86 12.00 -10.14
N LYS A 387 18.01 13.30 -9.87
CA LYS A 387 18.71 13.77 -8.67
C LYS A 387 17.79 14.17 -7.52
N ASP A 388 16.70 14.85 -7.85
CA ASP A 388 15.83 15.51 -6.88
C ASP A 388 14.41 14.91 -6.82
N VAL A 389 14.15 13.81 -7.52
CA VAL A 389 12.84 13.15 -7.56
C VAL A 389 12.66 12.25 -6.35
N THR A 390 11.53 12.39 -5.68
CA THR A 390 11.10 11.51 -4.58
C THR A 390 9.86 10.71 -4.96
N THR A 391 9.56 9.68 -4.19
CA THR A 391 8.40 8.81 -4.44
C THR A 391 7.10 9.59 -4.42
N GLY A 392 6.24 9.34 -5.41
CA GLY A 392 4.95 9.99 -5.57
C GLY A 392 4.96 11.28 -6.38
N GLU A 393 6.13 11.72 -6.85
CA GLU A 393 6.24 12.93 -7.65
C GLU A 393 5.95 12.67 -9.14
N THR A 394 5.49 13.72 -9.80
CA THR A 394 5.15 13.71 -11.22
C THR A 394 6.33 14.17 -12.06
N LEU A 395 6.50 13.54 -13.21
CA LEU A 395 7.37 14.02 -14.30
C LEU A 395 6.50 14.33 -15.51
N CYS A 396 6.57 15.54 -16.03
CA CYS A 396 5.74 15.97 -17.15
C CYS A 396 6.53 16.72 -18.22
N ASP A 397 5.85 17.06 -19.31
CA ASP A 397 6.40 17.86 -20.38
C ASP A 397 6.78 19.26 -19.87
N VAL A 398 7.92 19.79 -20.31
CA VAL A 398 8.40 21.11 -19.88
C VAL A 398 7.47 22.25 -20.33
N GLY A 399 6.78 22.07 -21.45
CA GLY A 399 5.89 23.07 -22.04
C GLY A 399 4.40 22.87 -21.69
N ASP A 400 4.06 21.79 -21.02
CA ASP A 400 2.66 21.45 -20.68
C ASP A 400 2.62 20.75 -19.33
N HIS A 401 2.54 21.54 -18.27
CA HIS A 401 2.63 21.04 -16.89
C HIS A 401 1.35 20.37 -16.44
N VAL A 402 1.49 19.22 -15.80
CA VAL A 402 0.43 18.52 -15.10
C VAL A 402 0.97 17.94 -13.79
N LEU A 403 0.22 18.14 -12.72
CA LEU A 403 0.48 17.50 -11.43
C LEU A 403 -0.52 16.37 -11.24
N LEU A 404 -0.04 15.13 -11.28
CA LEU A 404 -0.86 13.96 -10.99
C LEU A 404 -1.16 13.91 -9.49
N GLU A 405 -2.26 13.25 -9.13
CA GLU A 405 -2.65 13.08 -7.73
C GLU A 405 -1.50 12.50 -6.91
N LYS A 406 -1.22 13.11 -5.76
CA LYS A 406 -0.18 12.64 -4.84
C LYS A 406 -0.60 11.33 -4.20
N MET A 407 0.39 10.46 -3.98
CA MET A 407 0.22 9.30 -3.11
C MET A 407 0.10 9.76 -1.65
N GLU A 408 -0.86 9.19 -0.93
CA GLU A 408 -0.96 9.34 0.51
C GLU A 408 -0.15 8.21 1.17
N PHE A 409 0.69 8.58 2.11
CA PHE A 409 1.52 7.62 2.84
C PHE A 409 1.09 7.55 4.30
N PRO A 410 1.06 6.34 4.90
CA PRO A 410 0.70 6.21 6.30
C PRO A 410 1.74 6.86 7.22
N GLU A 411 1.28 7.43 8.32
CA GLU A 411 2.15 7.98 9.35
C GLU A 411 2.79 6.86 10.17
N PRO A 412 4.08 6.97 10.52
CA PRO A 412 4.74 6.00 11.37
C PRO A 412 4.13 5.93 12.77
N VAL A 413 4.13 4.75 13.35
CA VAL A 413 3.51 4.49 14.67
C VAL A 413 4.48 4.05 15.75
N ILE A 414 5.72 3.69 15.39
CA ILE A 414 6.75 3.25 16.32
C ILE A 414 8.08 3.95 16.01
N SER A 415 8.88 4.17 17.04
CA SER A 415 10.17 4.85 16.94
C SER A 415 11.25 4.13 17.73
N GLN A 416 12.48 4.23 17.24
CA GLN A 416 13.68 3.71 17.94
C GLN A 416 14.81 4.73 17.85
N ALA A 417 15.63 4.82 18.89
CA ALA A 417 16.89 5.54 18.83
C ALA A 417 17.95 4.68 18.14
N VAL A 418 18.73 5.27 17.27
CA VAL A 418 19.90 4.62 16.64
C VAL A 418 21.14 5.46 16.87
N GLU A 419 22.23 4.79 17.28
CA GLU A 419 23.51 5.39 17.53
C GLU A 419 24.60 4.66 16.77
N PRO A 420 25.52 5.39 16.08
CA PRO A 420 26.63 4.72 15.42
C PRO A 420 27.58 4.09 16.46
N LYS A 421 28.13 2.93 16.17
CA LYS A 421 29.10 2.25 17.05
C LYS A 421 30.46 2.95 17.09
N SER A 422 30.78 3.71 16.06
CA SER A 422 32.05 4.45 15.96
C SER A 422 31.85 5.83 15.32
N LYS A 423 32.81 6.73 15.49
CA LYS A 423 32.79 8.03 14.79
C LYS A 423 32.83 7.90 13.27
N ALA A 424 33.53 6.88 12.74
CA ALA A 424 33.57 6.60 11.33
C ALA A 424 32.20 6.19 10.77
N ASP A 425 31.37 5.53 11.58
CA ASP A 425 30.01 5.14 11.20
C ASP A 425 29.02 6.29 11.24
N GLN A 426 29.29 7.39 11.91
CA GLN A 426 28.37 8.52 12.07
C GLN A 426 28.03 9.19 10.73
N GLU A 427 29.04 9.47 9.90
CA GLU A 427 28.83 10.07 8.57
C GLU A 427 28.14 9.08 7.64
N LYS A 428 28.58 7.83 7.64
CA LYS A 428 27.98 6.75 6.85
C LYS A 428 26.52 6.49 7.26
N MET A 429 26.21 6.54 8.55
CA MET A 429 24.85 6.39 9.06
C MET A 429 23.94 7.51 8.56
N GLY A 430 24.40 8.76 8.59
CA GLY A 430 23.64 9.88 8.04
C GLY A 430 23.30 9.72 6.58
N ILE A 431 24.26 9.28 5.76
CA ILE A 431 24.06 8.99 4.34
C ILE A 431 23.08 7.84 4.14
N ALA A 432 23.26 6.73 4.88
CA ALA A 432 22.40 5.55 4.80
C ALA A 432 20.95 5.88 5.16
N LEU A 433 20.73 6.56 6.28
CA LEU A 433 19.39 6.96 6.72
C LEU A 433 18.70 7.92 5.75
N SER A 434 19.45 8.86 5.18
CA SER A 434 18.93 9.78 4.16
C SER A 434 18.46 9.04 2.90
N ARG A 435 19.23 8.07 2.44
CA ARG A 435 18.86 7.26 1.26
C ARG A 435 17.66 6.36 1.53
N LEU A 436 17.62 5.70 2.68
CA LEU A 436 16.50 4.86 3.08
C LEU A 436 15.21 5.67 3.24
N ALA A 437 15.29 6.86 3.82
CA ALA A 437 14.14 7.77 3.94
C ALA A 437 13.65 8.28 2.57
N ALA A 438 14.55 8.47 1.61
CA ALA A 438 14.17 8.83 0.24
C ALA A 438 13.45 7.70 -0.50
N GLU A 439 13.81 6.44 -0.22
CA GLU A 439 13.15 5.27 -0.79
C GLU A 439 11.78 5.00 -0.19
N ASP A 440 11.61 5.25 1.09
CA ASP A 440 10.42 4.88 1.87
C ASP A 440 9.84 6.08 2.62
N PRO A 441 8.79 6.73 2.10
CA PRO A 441 8.13 7.86 2.77
C PRO A 441 7.46 7.53 4.10
N SER A 442 7.19 6.26 4.41
CA SER A 442 6.69 5.83 5.73
C SER A 442 7.79 5.70 6.78
N PHE A 443 9.03 5.77 6.36
CA PHE A 443 10.21 5.79 7.21
C PHE A 443 10.67 7.23 7.42
N ARG A 444 10.78 7.66 8.67
CA ARG A 444 11.21 9.02 9.02
C ARG A 444 12.41 9.01 9.94
N VAL A 445 13.24 10.01 9.77
CA VAL A 445 14.46 10.22 10.56
C VAL A 445 14.45 11.64 11.10
N HIS A 446 14.66 11.80 12.40
CA HIS A 446 14.85 13.11 13.01
C HIS A 446 15.86 13.03 14.17
N SER A 447 16.46 14.16 14.47
CA SER A 447 17.32 14.29 15.64
C SER A 447 16.50 14.83 16.81
N ASP A 448 16.59 14.16 17.93
CA ASP A 448 16.00 14.67 19.18
C ASP A 448 16.91 15.75 19.76
N GLU A 449 16.41 16.96 19.84
CA GLU A 449 17.18 18.13 20.31
C GLU A 449 17.59 18.01 21.79
N GLU A 450 16.78 17.34 22.60
CA GLU A 450 17.06 17.18 24.04
C GLU A 450 18.13 16.13 24.32
N SER A 451 18.02 14.97 23.68
CA SER A 451 18.93 13.84 23.88
C SER A 451 20.13 13.82 22.93
N GLY A 452 20.04 14.55 21.81
CA GLY A 452 21.01 14.49 20.73
C GLY A 452 21.02 13.17 19.98
N GLN A 453 20.05 12.30 20.22
CA GLN A 453 19.92 11.00 19.57
C GLN A 453 19.27 11.12 18.19
N THR A 454 19.66 10.25 17.27
CA THR A 454 18.95 10.06 16.01
C THR A 454 17.80 9.08 16.22
N ILE A 455 16.60 9.51 15.91
CA ILE A 455 15.37 8.71 16.03
C ILE A 455 14.89 8.29 14.66
N ILE A 456 14.65 6.99 14.49
CA ILE A 456 14.00 6.43 13.31
C ILE A 456 12.57 6.01 13.65
N SER A 457 11.65 6.25 12.74
CA SER A 457 10.22 5.95 12.90
C SER A 457 9.69 5.16 11.72
N GLY A 458 8.83 4.19 11.98
CA GLY A 458 8.28 3.30 10.96
C GLY A 458 6.94 2.70 11.34
N MET A 459 6.46 1.78 10.50
CA MET A 459 5.13 1.18 10.60
C MET A 459 5.04 0.01 11.57
N GLY A 460 6.16 -0.55 11.98
CA GLY A 460 6.18 -1.69 12.90
C GLY A 460 7.60 -2.14 13.19
N GLU A 461 7.73 -3.10 14.12
CA GLU A 461 9.03 -3.62 14.54
C GLU A 461 9.80 -4.25 13.39
N LEU A 462 9.14 -5.06 12.56
CA LEU A 462 9.76 -5.71 11.41
C LEU A 462 10.22 -4.68 10.38
N HIS A 463 9.45 -3.63 10.15
CA HIS A 463 9.83 -2.54 9.23
C HIS A 463 11.16 -1.90 9.66
N LEU A 464 11.28 -1.51 10.92
CA LEU A 464 12.50 -0.90 11.44
C LEU A 464 13.68 -1.87 11.50
N GLU A 465 13.44 -3.13 11.87
CA GLU A 465 14.45 -4.18 11.89
C GLU A 465 15.06 -4.41 10.49
N VAL A 466 14.22 -4.48 9.45
CA VAL A 466 14.66 -4.61 8.07
C VAL A 466 15.52 -3.43 7.64
N LEU A 467 15.13 -2.20 7.99
CA LEU A 467 15.88 -1.00 7.61
C LEU A 467 17.23 -0.91 8.32
N VAL A 468 17.30 -1.27 9.60
CA VAL A 468 18.56 -1.34 10.35
C VAL A 468 19.50 -2.40 9.77
N ASP A 469 18.98 -3.55 9.42
CA ASP A 469 19.75 -4.60 8.78
C ASP A 469 20.25 -4.21 7.37
N ARG A 470 19.46 -3.45 6.63
CA ARG A 470 19.87 -2.84 5.36
C ARG A 470 21.03 -1.84 5.53
N MET A 471 21.01 -1.02 6.58
CA MET A 471 22.15 -0.13 6.89
C MET A 471 23.44 -0.92 7.03
N ARG A 472 23.40 -2.05 7.74
CA ARG A 472 24.53 -2.92 7.95
C ARG A 472 25.01 -3.59 6.64
N ARG A 473 24.09 -4.16 5.87
CA ARG A 473 24.42 -4.96 4.66
C ARG A 473 24.77 -4.12 3.45
N GLU A 474 23.97 -3.07 3.18
CA GLU A 474 24.10 -2.27 1.96
C GLU A 474 25.04 -1.07 2.13
N PHE A 475 25.11 -0.50 3.32
CA PHE A 475 25.88 0.73 3.60
C PHE A 475 27.09 0.49 4.51
N ASN A 476 27.24 -0.73 4.99
CA ASN A 476 28.33 -1.13 5.89
C ASN A 476 28.41 -0.24 7.16
N VAL A 477 27.25 0.02 7.75
CA VAL A 477 27.09 0.83 8.97
C VAL A 477 26.63 -0.08 10.10
N GLU A 478 27.37 -0.09 11.20
CA GLU A 478 26.95 -0.71 12.43
C GLU A 478 26.39 0.33 13.41
N ALA A 479 25.21 0.06 13.94
CA ALA A 479 24.51 0.93 14.88
C ALA A 479 23.99 0.17 16.09
N ASN A 480 23.96 0.84 17.24
CA ASN A 480 23.23 0.39 18.42
C ASN A 480 21.80 0.89 18.32
N VAL A 481 20.86 -0.01 18.54
CA VAL A 481 19.41 0.29 18.43
C VAL A 481 18.78 0.20 19.81
N GLY A 482 18.07 1.25 20.21
CA GLY A 482 17.31 1.28 21.45
C GLY A 482 16.03 0.44 21.37
N LYS A 483 15.31 0.34 22.49
CA LYS A 483 14.01 -0.35 22.53
C LYS A 483 12.97 0.40 21.73
N PRO A 484 12.04 -0.28 21.05
CA PRO A 484 10.93 0.37 20.35
C PRO A 484 10.09 1.20 21.31
N GLN A 485 9.70 2.38 20.88
CA GLN A 485 8.82 3.28 21.60
C GLN A 485 7.63 3.67 20.74
N VAL A 486 6.50 3.89 21.39
CA VAL A 486 5.27 4.28 20.72
C VAL A 486 5.32 5.76 20.34
N ALA A 487 4.89 6.06 19.13
CA ALA A 487 4.70 7.42 18.65
C ALA A 487 3.33 7.94 19.10
N TYR A 488 3.30 8.59 20.25
CA TYR A 488 2.08 9.23 20.75
C TYR A 488 1.75 10.50 19.97
N ARG A 489 0.51 11.00 20.15
CA ARG A 489 0.03 12.28 19.62
C ARG A 489 -0.69 13.05 20.72
N GLU A 490 -0.96 14.33 20.47
CA GLU A 490 -1.73 15.16 21.38
C GLU A 490 -2.92 15.78 20.62
N THR A 491 -4.00 16.05 21.34
CA THR A 491 -5.17 16.76 20.81
C THR A 491 -5.89 17.47 21.94
N ILE A 492 -6.97 18.16 21.61
CA ILE A 492 -7.84 18.85 22.57
C ILE A 492 -9.22 18.21 22.58
N ARG A 493 -9.90 18.27 23.72
CA ARG A 493 -11.27 17.76 23.90
C ARG A 493 -12.32 18.83 23.89
N LYS A 494 -11.96 20.05 24.31
CA LYS A 494 -12.90 21.16 24.46
C LYS A 494 -12.51 22.30 23.54
N THR A 495 -13.51 23.13 23.22
CA THR A 495 -13.28 24.37 22.51
C THR A 495 -12.72 25.42 23.47
N CYS A 496 -11.67 26.11 23.07
CA CYS A 496 -11.21 27.34 23.67
C CYS A 496 -11.74 28.49 22.82
N GLU A 497 -12.78 29.18 23.31
CA GLU A 497 -13.47 30.23 22.53
C GLU A 497 -12.60 31.44 22.26
N GLU A 498 -11.72 31.77 23.19
CA GLU A 498 -10.87 32.96 23.09
C GLU A 498 -9.55 32.74 23.84
N VAL A 499 -8.46 32.92 23.13
CA VAL A 499 -7.11 32.93 23.72
C VAL A 499 -6.25 33.97 23.04
N GLU A 500 -5.55 34.75 23.83
CA GLU A 500 -4.73 35.87 23.37
C GLU A 500 -3.25 35.49 23.39
N GLY A 501 -2.55 35.86 22.32
CA GLY A 501 -1.09 35.81 22.24
C GLY A 501 -0.53 37.18 21.88
N LYS A 502 0.32 37.73 22.74
CA LYS A 502 0.93 39.03 22.54
C LYS A 502 2.43 38.94 22.71
N PHE A 503 3.13 39.21 21.62
CA PHE A 503 4.58 39.24 21.60
C PHE A 503 5.06 40.69 21.45
N VAL A 504 5.67 41.20 22.50
CA VAL A 504 6.22 42.56 22.56
C VAL A 504 7.67 42.48 23.00
N LYS A 505 8.57 43.00 22.19
CA LYS A 505 10.00 43.11 22.56
C LYS A 505 10.51 44.48 22.16
N GLN A 506 11.08 45.20 23.14
CA GLN A 506 11.79 46.45 22.93
C GLN A 506 13.23 46.31 23.39
N SER A 507 14.18 46.49 22.48
CA SER A 507 15.59 46.47 22.85
C SER A 507 16.29 47.48 21.95
N GLY A 508 16.58 48.67 22.50
CA GLY A 508 17.52 49.66 21.95
C GLY A 508 17.49 49.95 20.43
N GLY A 509 16.33 49.92 19.79
CA GLY A 509 16.13 50.09 18.36
C GLY A 509 14.70 49.84 17.95
N ARG A 510 14.47 49.34 16.74
CA ARG A 510 13.14 48.96 16.26
C ARG A 510 12.59 47.77 17.09
N GLY A 511 11.47 47.96 17.75
CA GLY A 511 10.83 46.94 18.55
C GLY A 511 10.14 45.84 17.75
N GLN A 512 9.54 44.89 18.45
CA GLN A 512 8.67 43.87 17.84
C GLN A 512 7.30 43.88 18.52
N TYR A 513 6.26 43.83 17.73
CA TYR A 513 4.88 43.78 18.22
C TYR A 513 4.04 42.85 17.36
N GLY A 514 3.45 41.82 17.98
CA GLY A 514 2.45 40.95 17.38
C GLY A 514 1.38 40.62 18.40
N HIS A 515 0.12 40.72 17.99
CA HIS A 515 -1.02 40.44 18.86
C HIS A 515 -2.12 39.73 18.07
N VAL A 516 -2.50 38.54 18.55
CA VAL A 516 -3.53 37.73 17.94
C VAL A 516 -4.48 37.18 18.99
N VAL A 517 -5.73 36.96 18.60
CA VAL A 517 -6.73 36.27 19.40
C VAL A 517 -7.26 35.09 18.57
N LEU A 518 -7.15 33.89 19.15
CA LEU A 518 -7.49 32.64 18.48
C LEU A 518 -8.67 31.94 19.16
N LYS A 519 -9.38 31.16 18.36
CA LYS A 519 -10.33 30.14 18.82
C LYS A 519 -9.80 28.77 18.42
N LEU A 520 -9.76 27.83 19.36
CA LEU A 520 -9.34 26.46 19.11
C LEU A 520 -10.53 25.52 19.28
N GLU A 521 -10.73 24.67 18.28
CA GLU A 521 -11.82 23.67 18.27
C GLU A 521 -11.26 22.28 17.98
N PRO A 522 -11.77 21.23 18.66
CA PRO A 522 -11.42 19.86 18.26
C PRO A 522 -12.05 19.50 16.92
N LEU A 523 -11.31 18.76 16.10
CA LEU A 523 -11.79 18.17 14.86
C LEU A 523 -12.07 16.68 15.04
N GLU A 524 -12.77 16.10 14.08
CA GLU A 524 -12.96 14.65 14.02
C GLU A 524 -11.62 13.93 13.89
N PRO A 525 -11.48 12.72 14.50
CA PRO A 525 -10.25 11.95 14.41
C PRO A 525 -9.79 11.74 12.97
N GLY A 526 -8.50 12.00 12.74
CA GLY A 526 -7.89 11.88 11.41
C GLY A 526 -7.97 13.13 10.53
N SER A 527 -8.58 14.22 11.00
CA SER A 527 -8.74 15.46 10.23
C SER A 527 -7.48 16.33 10.17
N GLY A 528 -6.51 16.09 11.04
CA GLY A 528 -5.24 16.80 11.07
C GLY A 528 -5.33 18.23 11.61
N TYR A 529 -4.97 19.20 10.79
CA TYR A 529 -4.92 20.61 11.18
C TYR A 529 -5.68 21.49 10.17
N GLU A 530 -6.47 22.42 10.67
CA GLU A 530 -7.20 23.40 9.87
C GLU A 530 -6.97 24.80 10.45
N PHE A 531 -6.62 25.75 9.59
CA PHE A 531 -6.50 27.16 9.93
C PHE A 531 -7.57 27.99 9.20
N VAL A 532 -8.28 28.83 9.92
CA VAL A 532 -9.30 29.71 9.38
C VAL A 532 -8.97 31.16 9.67
N ASP A 533 -8.92 31.98 8.64
CA ASP A 533 -8.81 33.42 8.72
C ASP A 533 -10.25 34.02 8.82
N ALA A 534 -10.58 34.53 9.98
CA ALA A 534 -11.85 35.22 10.24
C ALA A 534 -11.63 36.68 10.64
N ILE A 535 -10.51 37.28 10.27
CA ILE A 535 -10.21 38.69 10.55
C ILE A 535 -11.19 39.62 9.82
N LYS A 536 -11.69 40.58 10.59
CA LYS A 536 -12.57 41.64 10.07
C LYS A 536 -11.95 43.01 10.34
N GLY A 537 -12.17 43.94 9.41
CA GLY A 537 -11.74 45.33 9.57
C GLY A 537 -10.24 45.58 9.54
N GLY A 538 -9.46 44.62 9.07
CA GLY A 538 -7.99 44.77 8.90
C GLY A 538 -7.22 44.91 10.21
N VAL A 539 -7.76 44.45 11.34
CA VAL A 539 -7.12 44.54 12.66
C VAL A 539 -5.79 43.78 12.74
N VAL A 540 -5.63 42.77 11.89
CA VAL A 540 -4.37 42.15 11.58
C VAL A 540 -4.14 42.30 10.06
N PRO A 541 -3.06 42.94 9.63
CA PRO A 541 -2.76 43.09 8.21
C PRO A 541 -2.67 41.76 7.50
N ARG A 542 -3.21 41.67 6.28
CA ARG A 542 -3.24 40.42 5.50
C ARG A 542 -1.86 39.79 5.30
N GLU A 543 -0.84 40.60 5.20
CA GLU A 543 0.56 40.15 5.04
C GLU A 543 1.08 39.35 6.23
N PHE A 544 0.53 39.54 7.44
CA PHE A 544 0.95 38.84 8.67
C PHE A 544 0.11 37.62 9.02
N ILE A 545 -1.03 37.41 8.37
CA ILE A 545 -1.90 36.24 8.64
C ILE A 545 -1.18 34.92 8.29
N PRO A 546 -0.49 34.77 7.16
CA PRO A 546 0.31 33.58 6.89
C PRO A 546 1.43 33.32 7.95
N ALA A 547 2.00 34.37 8.51
CA ALA A 547 2.99 34.25 9.58
C ALA A 547 2.38 33.65 10.87
N VAL A 548 1.16 34.02 11.22
CA VAL A 548 0.42 33.43 12.35
C VAL A 548 0.21 31.93 12.15
N ASP A 549 -0.29 31.54 10.97
CA ASP A 549 -0.47 30.14 10.62
C ASP A 549 0.85 29.36 10.66
N LYS A 550 1.91 29.90 10.10
CA LYS A 550 3.24 29.33 10.14
C LYS A 550 3.77 29.13 11.56
N GLY A 551 3.55 30.10 12.44
CA GLY A 551 3.92 30.02 13.86
C GLY A 551 3.18 28.90 14.59
N ILE A 552 1.91 28.71 14.30
CA ILE A 552 1.11 27.62 14.83
C ILE A 552 1.60 26.27 14.31
N GLN A 553 1.82 26.16 12.99
CA GLN A 553 2.29 24.91 12.37
C GLN A 553 3.67 24.49 12.88
N GLU A 554 4.57 25.41 13.13
CA GLU A 554 5.88 25.13 13.74
C GLU A 554 5.78 24.69 15.23
N THR A 555 4.67 25.00 15.88
CA THR A 555 4.40 24.58 17.27
C THR A 555 3.77 23.21 17.35
N LEU A 556 3.03 22.77 16.31
CA LEU A 556 2.34 21.48 16.30
C LEU A 556 3.24 20.29 16.65
N PRO A 557 4.48 20.16 16.13
CA PRO A 557 5.34 19.01 16.42
C PRO A 557 5.78 18.92 17.90
N ALA A 558 5.79 20.03 18.61
CA ALA A 558 6.30 20.09 19.98
C ALA A 558 5.24 19.82 21.06
N GLY A 559 3.97 19.93 20.74
CA GLY A 559 2.86 19.72 21.69
C GLY A 559 2.93 20.57 22.96
N VAL A 560 2.05 20.29 23.90
CA VAL A 560 1.99 20.99 25.21
C VAL A 560 1.85 20.04 26.39
N VAL A 561 1.48 18.78 26.19
CA VAL A 561 1.26 17.77 27.23
C VAL A 561 2.55 17.03 27.54
N ALA A 562 3.15 16.40 26.54
CA ALA A 562 4.34 15.57 26.68
C ALA A 562 5.35 15.76 25.52
N GLY A 563 5.16 16.80 24.70
CA GLY A 563 6.05 17.10 23.59
C GLY A 563 5.83 16.25 22.35
N TYR A 564 4.63 15.67 22.17
CA TYR A 564 4.27 14.92 20.98
C TYR A 564 3.50 15.78 19.98
N PRO A 565 3.51 15.43 18.69
CA PRO A 565 2.79 16.19 17.68
C PRO A 565 1.29 16.33 17.97
N VAL A 566 0.77 17.53 17.73
CA VAL A 566 -0.66 17.85 17.89
C VAL A 566 -1.40 17.52 16.60
N VAL A 567 -2.57 16.88 16.71
CA VAL A 567 -3.44 16.52 15.60
C VAL A 567 -4.89 16.89 15.92
N ASP A 568 -5.73 16.96 14.90
CA ASP A 568 -7.19 17.13 14.98
C ASP A 568 -7.62 18.41 15.70
N VAL A 569 -7.01 19.52 15.33
CA VAL A 569 -7.28 20.85 15.89
C VAL A 569 -7.57 21.85 14.77
N LYS A 570 -8.66 22.60 14.93
CA LYS A 570 -9.03 23.75 14.10
C LYS A 570 -8.70 25.04 14.85
N VAL A 571 -7.95 25.92 14.21
CA VAL A 571 -7.59 27.23 14.74
C VAL A 571 -8.22 28.32 13.91
N THR A 572 -8.97 29.21 14.55
CA THR A 572 -9.59 30.38 13.92
C THR A 572 -8.93 31.64 14.47
N LEU A 573 -8.32 32.42 13.58
CA LEU A 573 -7.81 33.74 13.88
C LEU A 573 -8.91 34.75 13.61
N PHE A 574 -9.46 35.38 14.64
CA PHE A 574 -10.62 36.29 14.48
C PHE A 574 -10.39 37.70 14.97
N PHE A 575 -9.33 37.96 15.73
CA PHE A 575 -9.01 39.30 16.23
C PHE A 575 -7.48 39.43 16.46
N GLY A 576 -7.05 40.64 16.64
CA GLY A 576 -5.67 41.00 16.94
C GLY A 576 -5.47 42.51 16.85
N SER A 577 -4.23 42.93 16.96
CA SER A 577 -3.81 44.31 16.73
C SER A 577 -2.41 44.38 16.20
N TYR A 578 -2.04 45.50 15.59
CA TYR A 578 -0.71 45.73 15.07
C TYR A 578 -0.20 47.12 15.45
N HIS A 579 1.11 47.27 15.32
CA HIS A 579 1.78 48.54 15.49
C HIS A 579 2.47 48.96 14.19
N ASP A 580 2.23 50.16 13.72
CA ASP A 580 2.69 50.61 12.39
C ASP A 580 4.20 50.49 12.14
N VAL A 581 4.99 50.59 13.21
CA VAL A 581 6.47 50.56 13.11
C VAL A 581 7.06 49.21 13.54
N ASP A 582 6.53 48.63 14.63
CA ASP A 582 7.14 47.50 15.32
C ASP A 582 6.57 46.15 14.90
N SER A 583 5.46 46.12 14.14
CA SER A 583 4.90 44.86 13.64
C SER A 583 5.69 44.28 12.48
N ASN A 584 5.96 43.01 12.54
CA ASN A 584 6.65 42.25 11.51
C ASN A 584 6.19 40.78 11.50
N GLU A 585 6.57 40.04 10.48
CA GLU A 585 6.20 38.61 10.36
C GLU A 585 6.67 37.77 11.56
N ASN A 586 7.87 37.97 12.04
CA ASN A 586 8.41 37.22 13.18
C ASN A 586 7.60 37.48 14.46
N ALA A 587 7.20 38.70 14.73
CA ALA A 587 6.37 39.02 15.90
C ALA A 587 4.99 38.33 15.86
N PHE A 588 4.35 38.31 14.71
CA PHE A 588 3.07 37.59 14.53
C PHE A 588 3.24 36.08 14.56
N LYS A 589 4.32 35.55 14.04
CA LYS A 589 4.66 34.14 14.16
C LYS A 589 4.79 33.73 15.64
N MET A 590 5.52 34.49 16.42
CA MET A 590 5.69 34.26 17.86
C MET A 590 4.37 34.43 18.62
N ALA A 591 3.58 35.45 18.31
CA ALA A 591 2.28 35.67 18.91
C ALA A 591 1.30 34.50 18.62
N GLY A 592 1.27 33.99 17.39
CA GLY A 592 0.49 32.83 17.00
C GLY A 592 0.88 31.58 17.77
N SER A 593 2.16 31.31 17.89
CA SER A 593 2.70 30.19 18.66
C SER A 593 2.33 30.27 20.15
N MET A 594 2.48 31.45 20.75
CA MET A 594 2.13 31.67 22.17
C MET A 594 0.63 31.49 22.41
N ALA A 595 -0.22 32.05 21.57
CA ALA A 595 -1.66 31.92 21.69
C ALA A 595 -2.11 30.46 21.53
N PHE A 596 -1.54 29.76 20.58
CA PHE A 596 -1.83 28.34 20.33
C PHE A 596 -1.49 27.47 21.54
N LYS A 597 -0.29 27.61 22.09
CA LYS A 597 0.13 26.87 23.28
C LYS A 597 -0.79 27.10 24.47
N GLU A 598 -1.14 28.34 24.75
CA GLU A 598 -2.04 28.67 25.82
C GLU A 598 -3.46 28.18 25.59
N GLY A 599 -3.96 28.29 24.36
CA GLY A 599 -5.25 27.75 23.95
C GLY A 599 -5.34 26.24 24.10
N MET A 600 -4.29 25.52 23.75
CA MET A 600 -4.20 24.08 23.95
C MET A 600 -4.31 23.73 25.46
N ARG A 601 -3.61 24.43 26.31
CA ARG A 601 -3.68 24.21 27.78
C ARG A 601 -5.08 24.45 28.34
N LYS A 602 -5.81 25.41 27.82
CA LYS A 602 -7.19 25.73 28.22
C LYS A 602 -8.25 24.81 27.63
N ALA A 603 -7.93 24.10 26.56
CA ALA A 603 -8.88 23.28 25.80
C ALA A 603 -8.87 21.79 26.22
N SER A 604 -8.47 21.48 27.44
CA SER A 604 -8.36 20.10 27.93
C SER A 604 -7.51 19.19 27.04
N PRO A 605 -6.21 19.43 26.95
CA PRO A 605 -5.35 18.64 26.09
C PRO A 605 -5.20 17.21 26.62
N VAL A 606 -5.15 16.25 25.71
CA VAL A 606 -5.04 14.82 26.01
C VAL A 606 -3.98 14.16 25.14
N LEU A 607 -3.43 13.06 25.66
CA LEU A 607 -2.49 12.20 24.94
C LEU A 607 -3.27 11.14 24.15
N LEU A 608 -2.90 10.94 22.90
CA LEU A 608 -3.43 9.89 22.03
C LEU A 608 -2.42 8.77 21.88
N GLU A 609 -2.88 7.54 21.97
CA GLU A 609 -2.09 6.34 21.72
C GLU A 609 -2.57 5.59 20.47
N PRO A 610 -1.66 4.95 19.70
CA PRO A 610 -2.06 4.14 18.58
C PRO A 610 -2.73 2.85 19.02
N MET A 611 -3.90 2.57 18.45
CA MET A 611 -4.66 1.34 18.68
C MET A 611 -4.49 0.41 17.48
N MET A 612 -4.23 -0.87 17.78
CA MET A 612 -4.01 -1.90 16.79
C MET A 612 -5.22 -2.80 16.70
N HIS A 613 -5.60 -3.14 15.47
CA HIS A 613 -6.53 -4.24 15.22
C HIS A 613 -5.74 -5.54 15.21
N VAL A 614 -6.07 -6.43 16.12
CA VAL A 614 -5.40 -7.72 16.31
C VAL A 614 -6.39 -8.86 16.04
N GLU A 615 -6.01 -9.80 15.19
CA GLU A 615 -6.72 -11.04 14.99
C GLU A 615 -5.81 -12.22 15.33
N VAL A 616 -6.29 -13.12 16.18
CA VAL A 616 -5.57 -14.32 16.59
C VAL A 616 -6.33 -15.56 16.14
N GLU A 617 -5.68 -16.38 15.35
CA GLU A 617 -6.18 -17.72 15.00
C GLU A 617 -5.57 -18.75 15.94
N THR A 618 -6.40 -19.42 16.71
CA THR A 618 -5.98 -20.38 17.73
C THR A 618 -6.85 -21.61 17.75
N PRO A 619 -6.32 -22.80 18.15
CA PRO A 619 -7.15 -23.93 18.52
C PRO A 619 -8.11 -23.54 19.64
N GLU A 620 -9.30 -24.15 19.64
CA GLU A 620 -10.36 -23.84 20.60
C GLU A 620 -9.90 -23.96 22.07
N ASP A 621 -9.06 -24.94 22.37
CA ASP A 621 -8.52 -25.18 23.72
C ASP A 621 -7.77 -24.00 24.32
N TYR A 622 -7.18 -23.14 23.48
CA TYR A 622 -6.41 -21.96 23.89
C TYR A 622 -7.18 -20.64 23.77
N ALA A 623 -8.40 -20.67 23.25
CA ALA A 623 -9.15 -19.43 23.01
C ALA A 623 -9.37 -18.61 24.27
N GLY A 624 -9.70 -19.24 25.39
CA GLY A 624 -9.87 -18.57 26.67
C GLY A 624 -8.57 -17.93 27.19
N THR A 625 -7.46 -18.61 27.05
CA THR A 625 -6.14 -18.10 27.43
C THR A 625 -5.73 -16.88 26.57
N VAL A 626 -5.96 -16.97 25.28
CA VAL A 626 -5.66 -15.88 24.32
C VAL A 626 -6.52 -14.65 24.62
N MET A 627 -7.83 -14.82 24.84
CA MET A 627 -8.72 -13.70 25.21
C MET A 627 -8.32 -13.06 26.55
N GLY A 628 -7.99 -13.87 27.54
CA GLY A 628 -7.51 -13.38 28.83
C GLY A 628 -6.23 -12.57 28.73
N ASP A 629 -5.28 -13.03 27.93
CA ASP A 629 -4.04 -12.31 27.68
C ASP A 629 -4.27 -10.97 26.94
N LEU A 630 -5.08 -10.97 25.91
CA LEU A 630 -5.43 -9.74 25.17
C LEU A 630 -6.14 -8.73 26.08
N SER A 631 -7.01 -9.20 26.97
CA SER A 631 -7.68 -8.35 27.97
C SER A 631 -6.68 -7.78 28.99
N SER A 632 -5.69 -8.57 29.39
CA SER A 632 -4.60 -8.10 30.29
C SER A 632 -3.71 -7.03 29.65
N ARG A 633 -3.69 -6.98 28.31
CA ARG A 633 -2.98 -5.96 27.51
C ARG A 633 -3.85 -4.74 27.20
N ARG A 634 -4.85 -4.46 28.00
CA ARG A 634 -5.85 -3.40 27.77
C ARG A 634 -6.60 -3.57 26.45
N GLY A 635 -6.66 -4.80 25.93
CA GLY A 635 -7.37 -5.13 24.70
C GLY A 635 -8.87 -5.22 24.92
N MET A 636 -9.61 -4.74 23.93
CA MET A 636 -11.07 -4.89 23.86
C MET A 636 -11.38 -5.97 22.82
N VAL A 637 -11.79 -7.15 23.31
CA VAL A 637 -12.20 -8.25 22.43
C VAL A 637 -13.53 -7.86 21.77
N GLN A 638 -13.55 -7.82 20.44
CA GLN A 638 -14.71 -7.41 19.66
C GLN A 638 -15.53 -8.57 19.13
N GLY A 639 -14.92 -9.72 18.99
CA GLY A 639 -15.61 -10.89 18.46
C GLY A 639 -14.73 -12.14 18.46
N MET A 640 -15.39 -13.28 18.32
CA MET A 640 -14.76 -14.57 18.18
C MET A 640 -15.58 -15.39 17.17
N ASP A 641 -14.95 -15.75 16.07
CA ASP A 641 -15.57 -16.54 15.01
C ASP A 641 -14.98 -17.95 14.96
N ASP A 642 -15.78 -18.92 14.55
CA ASP A 642 -15.31 -20.27 14.32
C ASP A 642 -14.51 -20.36 13.03
N ILE A 643 -13.38 -21.07 13.08
CA ILE A 643 -12.60 -21.41 11.90
C ILE A 643 -12.99 -22.81 11.44
N PRO A 644 -13.33 -23.01 10.17
CA PRO A 644 -13.54 -24.36 9.64
C PRO A 644 -12.28 -25.22 9.84
N GLY A 645 -12.45 -26.36 10.49
CA GLY A 645 -11.34 -27.23 10.88
C GLY A 645 -11.05 -27.26 12.38
N GLY A 646 -11.81 -26.53 13.20
CA GLY A 646 -11.77 -26.63 14.65
C GLY A 646 -10.88 -25.62 15.38
N GLY A 647 -10.96 -24.37 15.01
CA GLY A 647 -10.27 -23.27 15.67
C GLY A 647 -11.17 -22.06 15.87
N LYS A 648 -10.63 -21.03 16.53
CA LYS A 648 -11.28 -19.74 16.79
C LYS A 648 -10.44 -18.60 16.21
N ASN A 649 -11.11 -17.63 15.60
CA ASN A 649 -10.52 -16.35 15.22
C ASN A 649 -10.97 -15.26 16.19
N ILE A 650 -10.07 -14.74 16.99
CA ILE A 650 -10.34 -13.74 18.02
C ILE A 650 -9.93 -12.38 17.49
N LYS A 651 -10.87 -11.43 17.47
CA LYS A 651 -10.67 -10.05 17.04
C LYS A 651 -10.63 -9.13 18.25
N ALA A 652 -9.63 -8.27 18.34
CA ALA A 652 -9.49 -7.32 19.43
C ALA A 652 -8.87 -6.01 18.96
N GLU A 653 -9.16 -4.93 19.69
CA GLU A 653 -8.42 -3.68 19.60
C GLU A 653 -7.52 -3.57 20.81
N VAL A 654 -6.22 -3.42 20.59
CA VAL A 654 -5.20 -3.41 21.64
C VAL A 654 -4.26 -2.23 21.42
N PRO A 655 -3.89 -1.47 22.47
CA PRO A 655 -2.88 -0.43 22.36
C PRO A 655 -1.54 -1.00 21.91
N LEU A 656 -0.87 -0.33 20.98
CA LEU A 656 0.43 -0.78 20.47
C LEU A 656 1.47 -0.96 21.59
N ALA A 657 1.45 -0.08 22.60
CA ALA A 657 2.36 -0.16 23.73
C ALA A 657 2.32 -1.50 24.48
N GLU A 658 1.20 -2.19 24.43
CA GLU A 658 0.98 -3.49 25.10
C GLU A 658 1.31 -4.69 24.20
N MET A 659 1.61 -4.46 22.92
CA MET A 659 1.79 -5.53 21.93
C MET A 659 3.26 -5.89 21.68
N PHE A 660 4.21 -5.16 22.22
CA PHE A 660 5.62 -5.52 22.06
C PHE A 660 5.91 -6.88 22.70
N GLY A 661 6.59 -7.75 21.96
CA GLY A 661 6.88 -9.10 22.39
C GLY A 661 5.70 -10.08 22.37
N TYR A 662 4.56 -9.70 21.81
CA TYR A 662 3.36 -10.55 21.79
C TYR A 662 3.57 -11.87 21.05
N ALA A 663 4.34 -11.90 19.97
CA ALA A 663 4.64 -13.13 19.23
C ALA A 663 5.22 -14.22 20.15
N THR A 664 6.17 -13.87 21.00
CA THR A 664 6.79 -14.78 21.97
C THR A 664 5.77 -15.25 23.02
N SER A 665 4.99 -14.33 23.57
CA SER A 665 3.94 -14.66 24.56
C SER A 665 2.89 -15.60 23.99
N LEU A 666 2.44 -15.34 22.78
CA LEU A 666 1.44 -16.17 22.10
C LEU A 666 1.95 -17.59 21.85
N ARG A 667 3.19 -17.74 21.40
CA ARG A 667 3.83 -19.05 21.21
C ARG A 667 3.90 -19.83 22.52
N SER A 668 4.31 -19.19 23.60
CA SER A 668 4.41 -19.82 24.91
C SER A 668 3.05 -20.31 25.43
N GLN A 669 2.03 -19.49 25.24
CA GLN A 669 0.66 -19.80 25.71
C GLN A 669 -0.04 -20.90 24.92
N THR A 670 0.28 -21.03 23.63
CA THR A 670 -0.41 -21.90 22.68
C THR A 670 0.45 -23.02 22.15
N GLN A 671 1.63 -23.23 22.71
CA GLN A 671 2.61 -24.24 22.25
C GLN A 671 2.93 -24.13 20.75
N GLY A 672 3.01 -22.88 20.26
CA GLY A 672 3.29 -22.60 18.86
C GLY A 672 2.13 -22.84 17.89
N ARG A 673 0.93 -23.13 18.38
CA ARG A 673 -0.23 -23.48 17.53
C ARG A 673 -1.06 -22.28 17.06
N ALA A 674 -0.92 -21.12 17.69
CA ALA A 674 -1.65 -19.93 17.31
C ALA A 674 -0.80 -19.02 16.43
N THR A 675 -1.45 -18.29 15.55
CA THR A 675 -0.88 -17.23 14.72
C THR A 675 -1.69 -15.96 14.93
N TYR A 676 -1.06 -14.81 14.71
CA TYR A 676 -1.78 -13.54 14.79
C TYR A 676 -1.36 -12.59 13.68
N THR A 677 -2.25 -11.65 13.41
CA THR A 677 -1.99 -10.49 12.56
C THR A 677 -2.33 -9.23 13.33
N MET A 678 -1.60 -8.15 13.07
CA MET A 678 -1.78 -6.87 13.74
C MET A 678 -1.61 -5.76 12.73
N GLU A 679 -2.56 -4.81 12.70
CA GLU A 679 -2.49 -3.63 11.86
C GLU A 679 -2.91 -2.38 12.64
N PHE A 680 -2.34 -1.23 12.27
CA PHE A 680 -2.76 0.05 12.84
C PHE A 680 -4.21 0.35 12.45
N LYS A 681 -5.02 0.75 13.43
CA LYS A 681 -6.41 1.15 13.20
C LYS A 681 -6.60 2.66 13.32
N GLN A 682 -6.32 3.21 14.48
CA GLN A 682 -6.55 4.62 14.79
C GLN A 682 -5.79 5.06 16.04
N TYR A 683 -5.71 6.35 16.25
CA TYR A 683 -5.33 6.92 17.54
C TYR A 683 -6.56 7.05 18.43
N ALA A 684 -6.40 6.71 19.70
CA ALA A 684 -7.43 6.88 20.74
C ALA A 684 -6.82 7.52 21.97
N GLU A 685 -7.66 8.15 22.80
CA GLU A 685 -7.20 8.76 24.04
C GLU A 685 -6.59 7.73 24.98
N ALA A 686 -5.38 7.99 25.45
CA ALA A 686 -4.73 7.18 26.46
C ALA A 686 -5.44 7.33 27.82
N PRO A 687 -5.62 6.24 28.59
CA PRO A 687 -6.09 6.32 29.95
C PRO A 687 -5.21 7.22 30.80
N ARG A 688 -5.78 7.81 31.82
CA ARG A 688 -5.08 8.80 32.67
C ARG A 688 -3.77 8.26 33.26
N ASN A 689 -3.76 7.04 33.78
CA ASN A 689 -2.57 6.40 34.32
C ASN A 689 -1.46 6.24 33.28
N VAL A 690 -1.81 5.85 32.07
CA VAL A 690 -0.87 5.70 30.95
C VAL A 690 -0.32 7.06 30.54
N ALA A 691 -1.18 8.07 30.42
CA ALA A 691 -0.77 9.43 30.08
C ALA A 691 0.19 10.00 31.13
N GLU A 692 -0.09 9.81 32.42
CA GLU A 692 0.78 10.23 33.51
C GLU A 692 2.16 9.56 33.47
N GLU A 693 2.24 8.28 33.18
CA GLU A 693 3.51 7.56 33.01
C GLU A 693 4.33 8.10 31.85
N VAL A 694 3.68 8.33 30.70
CA VAL A 694 4.32 8.86 29.48
C VAL A 694 4.84 10.28 29.72
N ILE A 695 4.04 11.13 30.33
CA ILE A 695 4.42 12.52 30.71
C ILE A 695 5.61 12.50 31.66
N ALA A 696 5.58 11.66 32.70
CA ALA A 696 6.68 11.53 33.66
C ALA A 696 7.97 11.04 33.02
N ALA A 697 7.88 10.12 32.05
CA ALA A 697 9.04 9.61 31.32
C ALA A 697 9.70 10.68 30.44
N ARG A 698 8.92 11.63 29.91
CA ARG A 698 9.40 12.72 29.06
C ARG A 698 9.83 13.97 29.82
N GLY A 699 9.27 14.19 30.98
CA GLY A 699 9.56 15.37 31.83
C GLY A 699 10.86 15.27 32.63
N LYS A 700 11.65 14.26 32.37
CA LYS A 700 12.99 14.07 32.93
C LYS A 700 14.03 14.34 31.85
#